data_838295e686b98b54a697f3f662e21f62
#
_entry.id   838295e686b98b54a697f3f662e21f62
#
_cell.length_a   1.000
_cell.length_b   1.000
_cell.length_c   1.000
_cell.angle_alpha   90.00
_cell.angle_beta   90.00
_cell.angle_gamma   90.00
#
_symmetry.space_group_name_H-M   'P 1'
#
loop_
_entity.id
_entity.type
_entity.pdbx_description
1 polymer ?
#
loop_
_entity_poly.entity_id
_entity_poly.type
_entity_poly.pdbx_seq_one_letter_code
_entity_poly.pdbx_strand_id
1 'polypeptide(L)'
;MKKDLFSNVLSLVWNLLLVYVCYTLSRLVFLCVNWDTFSEHLTFGYAMSLFGAGIIFDTTAILYSNALFILLFLFPLHWKETPVFYKIVRWVFASVNTFFLITNLIDCVYFRFTGRRTTMTVLQEFRNEGDGKLTSIFLDEFATYWYLVLLAAVLFYVIYKLYRSPKVPVKQKMPYYVVQLVTLLISIPFTVFGMRGGMTTATRPITLSNANQYVERPLDAGLVLNTPFSLFRTLGKATFVIPDYLPEAEAVAAYSPVHFPADPTAFRPMNVVVIIWEGFSKQHVGSLNPQLENGTYKGYTPFIDSLLAKSLTFQYSYSNGRKSIDGMPSVLSSIPSFVEPFFLTPSALNDVSSIAGELTKNKGYSSAFFHGAMNGSMGFQAFARSVGFQKYFGRTEYNEDLNYNGDADFDGTWAIWDEEFLQFYCDRMSEMKEPFVTSVFTATSHGPFDLPERYKGKFPTGDDPLFETVAYSDYAIQRFFEKAEKQPWFENTLFVITADHTSGNCYPEYVTDLGYYNVPVIFYAPGLPELKGLDKEKIVDQIDIMPTVLGILGYDRPYVGFGQDALHTPASEKFAVNYLPSSGIYQFLKGDYLIQFDGEKVIHAYRFRTDVLMKDDVKDSMPQEVRKEMETQLKSIIQQYMQRMNNNELVYRE
;
A
#
# COMPACT_ATOMS: atom_id res chain seq x y z
N MET A 1 2.16 32.81 41.76
CA MET A 1 1.65 33.63 40.66
C MET A 1 1.97 33.09 39.25
N LYS A 2 3.23 32.93 38.81
CA LYS A 2 3.55 32.37 37.46
C LYS A 2 3.13 30.91 37.32
N LYS A 3 3.24 30.05 38.35
CA LYS A 3 2.85 28.64 38.32
C LYS A 3 1.35 28.40 38.11
N ASP A 4 0.49 29.31 38.49
CA ASP A 4 -0.96 29.15 38.38
C ASP A 4 -1.47 29.45 36.96
N LEU A 5 -0.78 30.34 36.21
CA LEU A 5 -1.12 30.67 34.82
C LEU A 5 -0.92 29.45 33.88
N PHE A 6 0.09 28.63 34.12
CA PHE A 6 0.39 27.44 33.33
C PHE A 6 -0.23 26.17 33.92
N SER A 7 -1.02 26.26 34.97
CA SER A 7 -1.63 25.11 35.64
C SER A 7 -2.46 24.24 34.68
N ASN A 8 -3.18 24.85 33.74
CA ASN A 8 -3.96 24.13 32.75
C ASN A 8 -3.05 23.30 31.81
N VAL A 9 -1.99 23.90 31.29
CA VAL A 9 -1.04 23.23 30.40
C VAL A 9 -0.39 22.05 31.11
N LEU A 10 0.11 22.28 32.32
CA LEU A 10 0.77 21.23 33.14
C LEU A 10 -0.21 20.08 33.49
N SER A 11 -1.47 20.43 33.81
CA SER A 11 -2.48 19.43 34.10
C SER A 11 -2.89 18.65 32.84
N LEU A 12 -3.00 19.32 31.69
CA LEU A 12 -3.25 18.67 30.40
C LEU A 12 -2.13 17.67 30.06
N VAL A 13 -0.88 18.12 30.08
CA VAL A 13 0.29 17.27 29.79
C VAL A 13 0.32 16.08 30.74
N TRP A 14 0.12 16.30 32.05
CA TRP A 14 0.05 15.21 33.02
C TRP A 14 -1.03 14.18 32.69
N ASN A 15 -2.25 14.66 32.38
CA ASN A 15 -3.38 13.78 32.09
C ASN A 15 -3.14 12.97 30.81
N LEU A 16 -2.58 13.59 29.77
CA LEU A 16 -2.21 12.86 28.54
C LEU A 16 -1.09 11.86 28.78
N LEU A 17 -0.04 12.23 29.53
CA LEU A 17 1.04 11.28 29.91
C LEU A 17 0.51 10.09 30.69
N LEU A 18 -0.47 10.29 31.57
CA LEU A 18 -1.12 9.19 32.28
C LEU A 18 -1.78 8.20 31.31
N VAL A 19 -2.42 8.69 30.24
CA VAL A 19 -3.01 7.83 29.20
C VAL A 19 -1.93 7.08 28.43
N TYR A 20 -0.81 7.73 28.06
CA TYR A 20 0.32 7.05 27.41
C TYR A 20 0.86 5.89 28.26
N VAL A 21 1.00 6.08 29.57
CA VAL A 21 1.42 5.01 30.47
C VAL A 21 0.40 3.86 30.45
N CYS A 22 -0.90 4.17 30.47
CA CYS A 22 -1.94 3.14 30.39
C CYS A 22 -1.93 2.38 29.05
N TYR A 23 -1.66 3.06 27.92
CA TYR A 23 -1.52 2.41 26.61
C TYR A 23 -0.29 1.49 26.58
N THR A 24 0.86 1.96 27.11
CA THR A 24 2.07 1.13 27.20
C THR A 24 1.84 -0.11 28.08
N LEU A 25 1.13 0.05 29.21
CA LEU A 25 0.76 -1.08 30.09
C LEU A 25 -0.19 -2.05 29.36
N SER A 26 -1.20 -1.55 28.63
CA SER A 26 -2.09 -2.42 27.87
C SER A 26 -1.36 -3.19 26.77
N ARG A 27 -0.34 -2.58 26.12
CA ARG A 27 0.52 -3.25 25.15
C ARG A 27 1.37 -4.34 25.81
N LEU A 28 1.88 -4.09 27.00
CA LEU A 28 2.61 -5.11 27.77
C LEU A 28 1.70 -6.29 28.13
N VAL A 29 0.48 -6.03 28.59
CA VAL A 29 -0.53 -7.06 28.85
C VAL A 29 -0.84 -7.85 27.59
N PHE A 30 -1.03 -7.17 26.46
CA PHE A 30 -1.24 -7.81 25.16
C PHE A 30 -0.08 -8.76 24.79
N LEU A 31 1.16 -8.31 24.96
CA LEU A 31 2.34 -9.17 24.75
C LEU A 31 2.34 -10.38 25.67
N CYS A 32 2.06 -10.18 26.97
CA CYS A 32 2.05 -11.28 27.94
C CYS A 32 0.96 -12.32 27.64
N VAL A 33 -0.25 -11.86 27.27
CA VAL A 33 -1.37 -12.76 26.95
C VAL A 33 -1.12 -13.53 25.66
N ASN A 34 -0.44 -12.93 24.68
CA ASN A 34 -0.12 -13.52 23.38
C ASN A 34 1.35 -13.97 23.28
N TRP A 35 1.99 -14.29 24.42
CA TRP A 35 3.40 -14.63 24.49
C TRP A 35 3.81 -15.74 23.51
N ASP A 36 3.01 -16.79 23.40
CA ASP A 36 3.27 -17.93 22.53
C ASP A 36 3.42 -17.54 21.05
N THR A 37 2.68 -16.51 20.61
CA THR A 37 2.72 -15.99 19.23
C THR A 37 4.02 -15.26 18.89
N PHE A 38 4.61 -14.58 19.90
CA PHE A 38 5.75 -13.69 19.68
C PHE A 38 7.09 -14.23 20.18
N SER A 39 7.09 -15.16 21.14
CA SER A 39 8.27 -15.58 21.92
C SER A 39 9.42 -16.14 21.09
N GLU A 40 9.13 -16.88 19.99
CA GLU A 40 10.16 -17.54 19.18
C GLU A 40 11.15 -16.58 18.51
N HIS A 41 10.73 -15.35 18.21
CA HIS A 41 11.54 -14.38 17.45
C HIS A 41 11.77 -13.06 18.20
N LEU A 42 11.10 -12.88 19.36
CA LEU A 42 11.11 -11.62 20.07
C LEU A 42 12.33 -11.50 20.99
N THR A 43 13.39 -10.85 20.52
CA THR A 43 14.49 -10.42 21.39
C THR A 43 14.09 -9.19 22.22
N PHE A 44 14.75 -8.96 23.37
CA PHE A 44 14.48 -7.77 24.19
C PHE A 44 14.68 -6.47 23.41
N GLY A 45 15.75 -6.37 22.62
CA GLY A 45 16.01 -5.18 21.79
C GLY A 45 14.93 -4.95 20.75
N TYR A 46 14.48 -6.01 20.08
CA TYR A 46 13.41 -5.93 19.10
C TYR A 46 12.07 -5.55 19.75
N ALA A 47 11.73 -6.14 20.90
CA ALA A 47 10.54 -5.75 21.67
C ALA A 47 10.54 -4.25 22.02
N MET A 48 11.68 -3.73 22.48
CA MET A 48 11.82 -2.30 22.80
C MET A 48 11.65 -1.41 21.57
N SER A 49 12.15 -1.83 20.40
CA SER A 49 11.95 -1.09 19.15
C SER A 49 10.48 -1.05 18.73
N LEU A 50 9.75 -2.19 18.85
CA LEU A 50 8.32 -2.26 18.57
C LEU A 50 7.48 -1.39 19.52
N PHE A 51 7.82 -1.39 20.82
CA PHE A 51 7.17 -0.51 21.80
C PHE A 51 7.45 0.96 21.51
N GLY A 52 8.68 1.31 21.12
CA GLY A 52 9.06 2.66 20.68
C GLY A 52 8.27 3.13 19.46
N ALA A 53 8.19 2.29 18.43
CA ALA A 53 7.38 2.55 17.25
C ALA A 53 5.89 2.70 17.60
N GLY A 54 5.39 1.90 18.54
CA GLY A 54 4.01 1.94 19.02
C GLY A 54 3.59 3.31 19.58
N ILE A 55 4.53 4.11 20.09
CA ILE A 55 4.23 5.46 20.63
C ILE A 55 3.64 6.37 19.53
N ILE A 56 4.03 6.21 18.26
CA ILE A 56 3.50 6.99 17.14
C ILE A 56 2.00 6.73 16.96
N PHE A 57 1.62 5.45 16.98
CA PHE A 57 0.24 5.00 16.85
C PHE A 57 -0.59 5.32 18.11
N ASP A 58 0.01 5.23 19.29
CA ASP A 58 -0.61 5.64 20.56
C ASP A 58 -0.87 7.15 20.54
N THR A 59 0.08 7.97 20.06
CA THR A 59 -0.09 9.42 19.90
C THR A 59 -1.31 9.73 19.07
N THR A 60 -1.43 9.10 17.91
CA THR A 60 -2.57 9.29 17.02
C THR A 60 -3.88 8.92 17.71
N ALA A 61 -3.97 7.73 18.32
CA ALA A 61 -5.17 7.24 19.01
C ALA A 61 -5.57 8.16 20.19
N ILE A 62 -4.60 8.54 21.03
CA ILE A 62 -4.82 9.39 22.20
C ILE A 62 -5.31 10.78 21.78
N LEU A 63 -4.73 11.37 20.74
CA LEU A 63 -5.14 12.68 20.26
C LEU A 63 -6.53 12.66 19.61
N TYR A 64 -6.89 11.62 18.86
CA TYR A 64 -8.26 11.45 18.35
C TYR A 64 -9.28 11.30 19.48
N SER A 65 -9.04 10.40 20.42
CA SER A 65 -9.96 10.11 21.52
C SER A 65 -10.09 11.29 22.51
N ASN A 66 -9.03 12.10 22.65
CA ASN A 66 -8.99 13.22 23.57
C ASN A 66 -9.09 14.61 22.90
N ALA A 67 -9.39 14.69 21.61
CA ALA A 67 -9.49 15.99 20.90
C ALA A 67 -10.48 16.95 21.57
N LEU A 68 -11.68 16.45 21.91
CA LEU A 68 -12.69 17.24 22.62
C LEU A 68 -12.21 17.62 24.02
N PHE A 69 -11.56 16.71 24.74
CA PHE A 69 -10.98 16.98 26.06
C PHE A 69 -9.93 18.10 25.98
N ILE A 70 -8.99 18.02 25.02
CA ILE A 70 -7.94 19.04 24.81
C ILE A 70 -8.58 20.39 24.53
N LEU A 71 -9.58 20.44 23.64
CA LEU A 71 -10.32 21.65 23.30
C LEU A 71 -11.02 22.23 24.53
N LEU A 72 -11.82 21.45 25.24
CA LEU A 72 -12.51 21.88 26.45
C LEU A 72 -11.54 22.36 27.56
N PHE A 73 -10.36 21.74 27.62
CA PHE A 73 -9.37 22.06 28.63
C PHE A 73 -8.64 23.37 28.34
N LEU A 74 -8.37 23.68 27.08
CA LEU A 74 -7.63 24.87 26.65
C LEU A 74 -8.51 26.05 26.27
N PHE A 75 -9.76 25.81 25.87
CA PHE A 75 -10.64 26.88 25.43
C PHE A 75 -10.88 27.92 26.54
N PRO A 76 -10.70 29.21 26.29
CA PRO A 76 -10.78 30.27 27.32
C PRO A 76 -12.23 30.57 27.71
N LEU A 77 -12.91 29.70 28.43
CA LEU A 77 -14.29 29.84 28.88
C LEU A 77 -14.37 30.13 30.37
N HIS A 78 -15.28 31.05 30.75
CA HIS A 78 -15.46 31.52 32.12
C HIS A 78 -16.04 30.46 33.06
N TRP A 79 -16.90 29.59 32.56
CA TRP A 79 -17.58 28.55 33.33
C TRP A 79 -16.67 27.38 33.75
N LYS A 80 -15.43 27.31 33.22
CA LYS A 80 -14.40 26.39 33.70
C LYS A 80 -14.01 26.62 35.17
N GLU A 81 -14.29 27.81 35.74
CA GLU A 81 -13.97 28.15 37.11
C GLU A 81 -14.88 27.43 38.12
N THR A 82 -15.86 26.65 37.63
CA THR A 82 -16.79 25.93 38.51
C THR A 82 -16.30 24.54 38.89
N PRO A 83 -16.41 24.12 40.15
CA PRO A 83 -16.06 22.76 40.57
C PRO A 83 -16.84 21.65 39.81
N VAL A 84 -18.07 21.99 39.40
CA VAL A 84 -18.93 21.07 38.64
C VAL A 84 -18.34 20.76 37.28
N PHE A 85 -17.83 21.78 36.55
CA PHE A 85 -17.18 21.58 35.25
C PHE A 85 -16.03 20.59 35.35
N TYR A 86 -15.10 20.79 36.32
CA TYR A 86 -13.96 19.88 36.48
C TYR A 86 -14.35 18.47 36.91
N LYS A 87 -15.43 18.33 37.69
CA LYS A 87 -15.96 17.02 38.03
C LYS A 87 -16.51 16.29 36.80
N ILE A 88 -17.25 17.00 35.93
CA ILE A 88 -17.77 16.43 34.67
C ILE A 88 -16.61 16.06 33.74
N VAL A 89 -15.66 16.96 33.51
CA VAL A 89 -14.51 16.72 32.62
C VAL A 89 -13.66 15.55 33.10
N ARG A 90 -13.48 15.40 34.41
CA ARG A 90 -12.78 14.25 35.02
C ARG A 90 -13.48 12.93 34.69
N TRP A 91 -14.81 12.88 34.84
CA TRP A 91 -15.60 11.68 34.53
C TRP A 91 -15.54 11.37 33.04
N VAL A 92 -15.76 12.37 32.18
CA VAL A 92 -15.68 12.20 30.72
C VAL A 92 -14.29 11.70 30.32
N PHE A 93 -13.23 12.31 30.84
CA PHE A 93 -11.85 11.90 30.55
C PHE A 93 -11.59 10.45 30.97
N ALA A 94 -11.97 10.07 32.21
CA ALA A 94 -11.77 8.72 32.71
C ALA A 94 -12.58 7.70 31.91
N SER A 95 -13.85 8.00 31.61
CA SER A 95 -14.73 7.08 30.87
C SER A 95 -14.28 6.89 29.43
N VAL A 96 -13.95 7.96 28.71
CA VAL A 96 -13.51 7.89 27.31
C VAL A 96 -12.21 7.10 27.20
N ASN A 97 -11.21 7.42 28.01
CA ASN A 97 -9.92 6.73 27.94
C ASN A 97 -10.04 5.27 28.37
N THR A 98 -10.86 4.97 29.38
CA THR A 98 -11.11 3.58 29.79
C THR A 98 -11.83 2.80 28.70
N PHE A 99 -12.82 3.40 28.04
CA PHE A 99 -13.50 2.76 26.90
C PHE A 99 -12.50 2.31 25.83
N PHE A 100 -11.59 3.19 25.41
CA PHE A 100 -10.58 2.85 24.42
C PHE A 100 -9.52 1.87 24.96
N LEU A 101 -9.20 1.89 26.24
CA LEU A 101 -8.33 0.88 26.85
C LEU A 101 -9.01 -0.49 26.91
N ILE A 102 -10.33 -0.56 27.15
CA ILE A 102 -11.10 -1.80 27.09
C ILE A 102 -10.98 -2.42 25.69
N THR A 103 -11.06 -1.64 24.60
CA THR A 103 -10.87 -2.20 23.27
C THR A 103 -9.48 -2.85 23.08
N ASN A 104 -8.42 -2.26 23.64
CA ASN A 104 -7.09 -2.89 23.66
C ASN A 104 -7.06 -4.20 24.47
N LEU A 105 -7.80 -4.28 25.58
CA LEU A 105 -7.85 -5.48 26.42
C LEU A 105 -8.69 -6.59 25.78
N ILE A 106 -9.77 -6.26 25.08
CA ILE A 106 -10.56 -7.22 24.28
C ILE A 106 -9.66 -7.86 23.20
N ASP A 107 -8.82 -7.07 22.58
CA ASP A 107 -7.89 -7.56 21.57
C ASP A 107 -6.80 -8.49 22.11
N CYS A 108 -6.53 -8.51 23.41
CA CYS A 108 -5.65 -9.52 23.99
C CYS A 108 -6.18 -10.95 23.73
N VAL A 109 -7.50 -11.09 23.64
CA VAL A 109 -8.17 -12.37 23.35
C VAL A 109 -8.44 -12.54 21.87
N TYR A 110 -9.05 -11.52 21.23
CA TYR A 110 -9.47 -11.60 19.84
C TYR A 110 -8.30 -11.81 18.85
N PHE A 111 -7.12 -11.28 19.16
CA PHE A 111 -5.92 -11.44 18.35
C PHE A 111 -5.48 -12.91 18.19
N ARG A 112 -5.73 -13.78 19.16
CA ARG A 112 -5.42 -15.22 19.10
C ARG A 112 -6.15 -15.94 17.97
N PHE A 113 -7.34 -15.43 17.62
CA PHE A 113 -8.19 -16.02 16.58
C PHE A 113 -7.95 -15.41 15.21
N THR A 114 -7.58 -14.14 15.17
CA THR A 114 -7.54 -13.38 13.92
C THR A 114 -6.14 -13.02 13.46
N GLY A 115 -5.13 -13.08 14.35
CA GLY A 115 -3.76 -12.65 14.10
C GLY A 115 -3.62 -11.14 13.80
N ARG A 116 -4.68 -10.35 14.02
CA ARG A 116 -4.68 -8.91 13.73
C ARG A 116 -5.46 -8.12 14.79
N ARG A 117 -5.15 -6.82 14.91
CA ARG A 117 -5.93 -5.91 15.76
C ARG A 117 -7.33 -5.71 15.20
N THR A 118 -8.31 -5.62 16.09
CA THR A 118 -9.71 -5.36 15.74
C THR A 118 -9.84 -4.06 14.97
N THR A 119 -10.59 -4.11 13.89
CA THR A 119 -10.95 -2.98 13.02
C THR A 119 -12.47 -2.81 13.00
N MET A 120 -12.98 -1.73 12.37
CA MET A 120 -14.43 -1.51 12.26
C MET A 120 -15.16 -2.60 11.46
N THR A 121 -14.41 -3.45 10.74
CA THR A 121 -14.97 -4.58 9.99
C THR A 121 -15.65 -5.60 10.89
N VAL A 122 -15.21 -5.72 12.14
CA VAL A 122 -15.80 -6.61 13.13
C VAL A 122 -17.32 -6.39 13.29
N LEU A 123 -17.78 -5.15 13.14
CA LEU A 123 -19.21 -4.84 13.21
C LEU A 123 -20.02 -5.41 12.05
N GLN A 124 -19.39 -5.64 10.90
CA GLN A 124 -20.02 -6.29 9.75
C GLN A 124 -19.99 -7.80 9.88
N GLU A 125 -18.89 -8.35 10.39
CA GLU A 125 -18.74 -9.77 10.71
C GLU A 125 -19.88 -10.20 11.67
N PHE A 126 -20.14 -9.40 12.72
CA PHE A 126 -21.23 -9.66 13.65
C PHE A 126 -22.65 -9.56 13.06
N ARG A 127 -22.85 -8.72 12.03
CA ARG A 127 -24.17 -8.60 11.38
C ARG A 127 -24.51 -9.80 10.51
N ASN A 128 -23.50 -10.46 9.96
CA ASN A 128 -23.67 -11.56 9.01
C ASN A 128 -23.87 -12.91 9.72
N GLU A 129 -23.52 -13.03 11.01
CA GLU A 129 -23.72 -14.26 11.79
C GLU A 129 -25.03 -14.23 12.59
N GLY A 130 -26.12 -14.69 11.96
CA GLY A 130 -27.48 -14.67 12.53
C GLY A 130 -27.75 -15.63 13.67
N ASP A 131 -26.86 -16.50 14.11
CA ASP A 131 -27.17 -17.68 14.94
C ASP A 131 -26.77 -17.58 16.43
N GLY A 132 -26.41 -16.43 16.95
CA GLY A 132 -26.09 -16.27 18.40
C GLY A 132 -24.87 -17.06 18.89
N LYS A 133 -24.16 -17.78 18.05
CA LYS A 133 -22.94 -18.54 18.39
C LYS A 133 -21.81 -17.65 18.88
N LEU A 134 -21.64 -16.47 18.27
CA LEU A 134 -20.64 -15.51 18.71
C LEU A 134 -20.92 -15.02 20.13
N THR A 135 -22.18 -14.81 20.51
CA THR A 135 -22.52 -14.36 21.85
C THR A 135 -22.12 -15.37 22.90
N SER A 136 -22.29 -16.69 22.65
CA SER A 136 -21.85 -17.72 23.58
C SER A 136 -20.33 -17.80 23.69
N ILE A 137 -19.62 -17.71 22.56
CA ILE A 137 -18.15 -17.67 22.54
C ILE A 137 -17.64 -16.46 23.34
N PHE A 138 -18.23 -15.28 23.17
CA PHE A 138 -17.87 -14.10 23.94
C PHE A 138 -18.08 -14.27 25.44
N LEU A 139 -19.19 -14.90 25.86
CA LEU A 139 -19.46 -15.13 27.29
C LEU A 139 -18.47 -16.12 27.90
N ASP A 140 -18.11 -17.17 27.16
CA ASP A 140 -17.14 -18.17 27.62
C ASP A 140 -15.73 -17.58 27.73
N GLU A 141 -15.33 -16.78 26.71
CA GLU A 141 -14.05 -16.05 26.74
C GLU A 141 -14.03 -14.98 27.83
N PHE A 142 -15.14 -14.30 28.10
CA PHE A 142 -15.25 -13.34 29.20
C PHE A 142 -15.08 -13.99 30.56
N ALA A 143 -15.58 -15.22 30.74
CA ALA A 143 -15.39 -16.01 31.95
C ALA A 143 -13.93 -16.49 32.10
N THR A 144 -13.29 -16.87 31.00
CA THR A 144 -11.89 -17.34 31.00
C THR A 144 -10.91 -16.21 31.31
N TYR A 145 -11.16 -15.00 30.73
CA TYR A 145 -10.26 -13.85 30.90
C TYR A 145 -10.80 -12.78 31.87
N TRP A 146 -11.55 -13.18 32.91
CA TRP A 146 -12.15 -12.28 33.90
C TRP A 146 -11.17 -11.26 34.51
N TYR A 147 -9.88 -11.61 34.61
CA TYR A 147 -8.84 -10.72 35.10
C TYR A 147 -8.61 -9.48 34.21
N LEU A 148 -8.91 -9.54 32.92
CA LEU A 148 -8.84 -8.36 32.03
C LEU A 148 -9.97 -7.36 32.35
N VAL A 149 -11.11 -7.85 32.79
CA VAL A 149 -12.22 -6.99 33.25
C VAL A 149 -11.85 -6.29 34.54
N LEU A 150 -11.24 -7.03 35.47
CA LEU A 150 -10.73 -6.45 36.72
C LEU A 150 -9.65 -5.39 36.41
N LEU A 151 -8.76 -5.68 35.47
CA LEU A 151 -7.74 -4.73 35.03
C LEU A 151 -8.37 -3.47 34.46
N ALA A 152 -9.42 -3.57 33.64
CA ALA A 152 -10.16 -2.41 33.11
C ALA A 152 -10.73 -1.53 34.23
N ALA A 153 -11.29 -2.17 35.28
CA ALA A 153 -11.81 -1.45 36.46
C ALA A 153 -10.68 -0.75 37.21
N VAL A 154 -9.53 -1.41 37.39
CA VAL A 154 -8.34 -0.83 38.00
C VAL A 154 -7.82 0.36 37.20
N LEU A 155 -7.73 0.23 35.88
CA LEU A 155 -7.29 1.33 34.96
C LEU A 155 -8.24 2.53 35.05
N PHE A 156 -9.56 2.30 35.09
CA PHE A 156 -10.54 3.37 35.30
C PHE A 156 -10.28 4.08 36.64
N TYR A 157 -10.13 3.30 37.72
CA TYR A 157 -9.85 3.86 39.05
C TYR A 157 -8.55 4.66 39.07
N VAL A 158 -7.48 4.15 38.47
CA VAL A 158 -6.17 4.83 38.38
C VAL A 158 -6.28 6.14 37.60
N ILE A 159 -6.89 6.11 36.40
CA ILE A 159 -7.09 7.31 35.60
C ILE A 159 -7.93 8.34 36.35
N TYR A 160 -9.03 7.89 36.96
CA TYR A 160 -9.91 8.76 37.74
C TYR A 160 -9.20 9.33 38.97
N LYS A 161 -8.41 8.54 39.68
CA LYS A 161 -7.72 8.96 40.93
C LYS A 161 -6.54 9.90 40.64
N LEU A 162 -5.74 9.61 39.60
CA LEU A 162 -4.54 10.36 39.28
C LEU A 162 -4.81 11.58 38.35
N TYR A 163 -6.05 11.74 37.88
CA TYR A 163 -6.47 12.90 37.14
C TYR A 163 -6.17 14.21 37.88
N ARG A 164 -5.56 15.17 37.20
CA ARG A 164 -5.25 16.49 37.73
C ARG A 164 -6.18 17.54 37.16
N SER A 165 -6.93 18.18 38.05
CA SER A 165 -7.69 19.40 37.72
C SER A 165 -6.77 20.61 37.77
N PRO A 166 -6.89 21.54 36.82
CA PRO A 166 -6.11 22.77 36.85
C PRO A 166 -6.56 23.71 37.97
N LYS A 167 -5.63 24.50 38.47
CA LYS A 167 -5.94 25.62 39.37
C LYS A 167 -6.21 26.87 38.53
N VAL A 168 -7.40 27.44 38.59
CA VAL A 168 -7.76 28.60 37.82
C VAL A 168 -7.54 29.87 38.67
N PRO A 169 -6.71 30.82 38.21
CA PRO A 169 -6.50 32.07 38.93
C PRO A 169 -7.67 33.02 38.70
N VAL A 170 -8.63 33.03 39.63
CA VAL A 170 -9.86 33.84 39.54
C VAL A 170 -9.57 35.35 39.51
N LYS A 171 -8.45 35.81 40.07
CA LYS A 171 -8.10 37.22 40.18
C LYS A 171 -7.37 37.83 38.97
N GLN A 172 -6.87 37.01 38.03
CA GLN A 172 -6.05 37.50 36.90
C GLN A 172 -6.65 37.09 35.57
N LYS A 173 -7.82 37.59 35.23
CA LYS A 173 -8.60 37.16 34.06
C LYS A 173 -7.87 37.36 32.73
N MET A 174 -7.35 38.56 32.45
CA MET A 174 -6.71 38.85 31.14
C MET A 174 -5.44 38.03 30.87
N PRO A 175 -4.42 37.98 31.77
CA PRO A 175 -3.25 37.14 31.55
C PRO A 175 -3.59 35.65 31.39
N TYR A 176 -4.60 35.16 32.12
CA TYR A 176 -5.09 33.81 32.00
C TYR A 176 -5.64 33.52 30.59
N TYR A 177 -6.53 34.38 30.07
CA TYR A 177 -7.11 34.19 28.75
C TYR A 177 -6.09 34.29 27.62
N VAL A 178 -5.13 35.23 27.74
CA VAL A 178 -4.03 35.33 26.77
C VAL A 178 -3.19 34.06 26.74
N VAL A 179 -2.80 33.52 27.90
CA VAL A 179 -2.05 32.26 27.98
C VAL A 179 -2.86 31.08 27.42
N GLN A 180 -4.17 31.01 27.76
CA GLN A 180 -5.02 29.93 27.22
C GLN A 180 -5.18 30.02 25.71
N LEU A 181 -5.40 31.19 25.15
CA LEU A 181 -5.53 31.40 23.71
C LEU A 181 -4.22 31.05 22.97
N VAL A 182 -3.09 31.58 23.47
CA VAL A 182 -1.77 31.25 22.87
C VAL A 182 -1.48 29.74 22.93
N THR A 183 -1.76 29.12 24.08
CA THR A 183 -1.56 27.67 24.23
C THR A 183 -2.49 26.87 23.30
N LEU A 184 -3.75 27.30 23.15
CA LEU A 184 -4.69 26.67 22.22
C LEU A 184 -4.18 26.78 20.77
N LEU A 185 -3.77 27.98 20.34
CA LEU A 185 -3.24 28.20 19.00
C LEU A 185 -1.98 27.38 18.71
N ILE A 186 -1.10 27.19 19.72
CA ILE A 186 0.08 26.34 19.60
C ILE A 186 -0.31 24.85 19.61
N SER A 187 -1.30 24.46 20.41
CA SER A 187 -1.69 23.06 20.54
C SER A 187 -2.39 22.50 19.30
N ILE A 188 -3.08 23.34 18.53
CA ILE A 188 -3.79 22.91 17.31
C ILE A 188 -2.83 22.25 16.31
N PRO A 189 -1.75 22.89 15.82
CA PRO A 189 -0.83 22.23 14.90
C PRO A 189 -0.19 20.98 15.50
N PHE A 190 0.22 20.98 16.76
CA PHE A 190 0.76 19.77 17.42
C PHE A 190 -0.25 18.63 17.47
N THR A 191 -1.53 18.93 17.75
CA THR A 191 -2.60 17.92 17.73
C THR A 191 -2.82 17.38 16.31
N VAL A 192 -2.86 18.27 15.30
CA VAL A 192 -3.01 17.85 13.90
C VAL A 192 -1.84 17.00 13.44
N PHE A 193 -0.60 17.39 13.71
CA PHE A 193 0.59 16.61 13.36
C PHE A 193 0.63 15.27 14.07
N GLY A 194 0.30 15.23 15.35
CA GLY A 194 0.21 13.97 16.10
C GLY A 194 -0.90 13.05 15.58
N MET A 195 -2.07 13.58 15.22
CA MET A 195 -3.14 12.82 14.57
C MET A 195 -2.75 12.30 13.18
N ARG A 196 -1.90 13.02 12.45
CA ARG A 196 -1.37 12.58 11.15
C ARG A 196 -0.27 11.53 11.29
N GLY A 197 0.41 11.47 12.45
CA GLY A 197 1.56 10.61 12.68
C GLY A 197 2.90 11.17 12.18
N GLY A 198 2.97 12.47 11.86
CA GLY A 198 4.20 13.14 11.44
C GLY A 198 4.03 14.61 11.05
N MET A 199 5.15 15.32 10.99
CA MET A 199 5.20 16.77 10.72
C MET A 199 5.52 17.10 9.26
N THR A 200 6.01 16.14 8.49
CA THR A 200 6.46 16.37 7.12
C THR A 200 5.28 16.46 6.14
N THR A 201 5.45 17.18 5.05
CA THR A 201 4.45 17.28 3.96
C THR A 201 4.26 15.94 3.27
N ALA A 202 5.30 15.11 3.19
CA ALA A 202 5.27 13.75 2.66
C ALA A 202 4.43 12.79 3.51
N THR A 203 4.23 13.08 4.81
CA THR A 203 3.43 12.23 5.69
C THR A 203 1.95 12.45 5.39
N ARG A 204 1.34 11.56 4.64
CA ARG A 204 -0.13 11.39 4.65
C ARG A 204 -0.54 10.84 6.02
N PRO A 205 -1.82 10.99 6.44
CA PRO A 205 -2.24 10.37 7.70
C PRO A 205 -1.83 8.89 7.72
N ILE A 206 -1.06 8.49 8.76
CA ILE A 206 -0.60 7.11 8.89
C ILE A 206 -1.78 6.12 8.92
N THR A 207 -1.58 4.96 8.31
CA THR A 207 -2.55 3.87 8.20
C THR A 207 -2.05 2.63 8.94
N LEU A 208 -2.83 1.55 8.96
CA LEU A 208 -2.42 0.29 9.59
C LEU A 208 -1.16 -0.26 8.93
N SER A 209 -1.07 -0.18 7.60
CA SER A 209 0.08 -0.65 6.82
C SER A 209 1.40 0.01 7.22
N ASN A 210 1.38 1.24 7.74
CA ASN A 210 2.60 1.90 8.21
C ASN A 210 3.27 1.18 9.38
N ALA A 211 2.57 0.29 10.09
CA ALA A 211 3.19 -0.55 11.12
C ALA A 211 4.24 -1.51 10.52
N ASN A 212 4.04 -1.96 9.27
CA ASN A 212 4.94 -2.90 8.61
C ASN A 212 6.36 -2.36 8.41
N GLN A 213 6.55 -1.05 8.40
CA GLN A 213 7.91 -0.47 8.32
C GLN A 213 8.79 -0.73 9.56
N TYR A 214 8.19 -1.12 10.69
CA TYR A 214 8.88 -1.32 11.97
C TYR A 214 9.02 -2.79 12.35
N VAL A 215 8.43 -3.72 11.58
CA VAL A 215 8.35 -5.14 11.93
C VAL A 215 9.14 -6.02 10.97
N GLU A 216 9.57 -7.16 11.46
CA GLU A 216 10.22 -8.21 10.66
C GLU A 216 9.18 -9.16 10.04
N ARG A 217 8.05 -9.38 10.73
CA ARG A 217 6.92 -10.20 10.28
C ARG A 217 5.64 -9.38 10.36
N PRO A 218 4.70 -9.50 9.41
CA PRO A 218 3.41 -8.78 9.44
C PRO A 218 2.64 -8.98 10.76
N LEU A 219 2.71 -10.17 11.35
CA LEU A 219 2.05 -10.50 12.63
C LEU A 219 2.55 -9.62 13.80
N ASP A 220 3.82 -9.22 13.78
CA ASP A 220 4.42 -8.38 14.83
C ASP A 220 3.85 -6.94 14.81
N ALA A 221 3.18 -6.54 13.72
CA ALA A 221 2.45 -5.28 13.65
C ALA A 221 1.37 -5.16 14.74
N GLY A 222 0.86 -6.30 15.24
CA GLY A 222 -0.02 -6.34 16.40
C GLY A 222 0.58 -5.73 17.67
N LEU A 223 1.91 -5.77 17.86
CA LEU A 223 2.60 -5.12 18.97
C LEU A 223 2.84 -3.62 18.75
N VAL A 224 2.95 -3.18 17.51
CA VAL A 224 3.12 -1.76 17.14
C VAL A 224 1.78 -1.02 17.21
N LEU A 225 0.75 -1.60 16.60
CA LEU A 225 -0.60 -1.05 16.56
C LEU A 225 -1.29 -1.11 17.94
N ASN A 226 -2.30 -0.27 18.10
CA ASN A 226 -3.29 -0.37 19.17
C ASN A 226 -4.69 -0.38 18.56
N THR A 227 -5.65 -0.97 19.27
CA THR A 227 -7.02 -1.14 18.77
C THR A 227 -7.75 0.17 18.52
N PRO A 228 -7.69 1.19 19.39
CA PRO A 228 -8.28 2.50 19.11
C PRO A 228 -7.80 3.12 17.79
N PHE A 229 -6.50 3.03 17.51
CA PHE A 229 -5.95 3.51 16.25
C PHE A 229 -6.56 2.73 15.06
N SER A 230 -6.58 1.40 15.15
CA SER A 230 -7.14 0.54 14.11
C SER A 230 -8.61 0.85 13.84
N LEU A 231 -9.40 1.06 14.90
CA LEU A 231 -10.81 1.46 14.78
C LEU A 231 -10.97 2.84 14.11
N PHE A 232 -10.19 3.86 14.54
CA PHE A 232 -10.28 5.19 13.93
C PHE A 232 -9.88 5.20 12.45
N ARG A 233 -8.86 4.41 12.08
CA ARG A 233 -8.37 4.39 10.70
C ARG A 233 -9.22 3.58 9.73
N THR A 234 -10.03 2.67 10.26
CA THR A 234 -10.93 1.84 9.46
C THR A 234 -12.40 2.28 9.53
N LEU A 235 -12.69 3.34 10.30
CA LEU A 235 -14.02 3.92 10.37
C LEU A 235 -14.43 4.49 8.98
N GLY A 236 -15.55 3.98 8.45
CA GLY A 236 -16.07 4.38 7.14
C GLY A 236 -15.27 3.85 5.95
N LYS A 237 -14.32 2.92 6.17
CA LYS A 237 -13.67 2.18 5.10
C LYS A 237 -14.53 1.00 4.67
N ALA A 238 -14.60 0.78 3.35
CA ALA A 238 -15.24 -0.40 2.81
C ALA A 238 -14.43 -1.64 3.22
N THR A 239 -15.12 -2.67 3.64
CA THR A 239 -14.57 -4.02 3.77
C THR A 239 -14.82 -4.78 2.49
N PHE A 240 -13.95 -5.69 2.16
CA PHE A 240 -14.22 -6.65 1.11
C PHE A 240 -15.39 -7.56 1.55
N VAL A 241 -16.55 -7.32 0.95
CA VAL A 241 -17.71 -8.19 1.14
C VAL A 241 -17.56 -9.36 0.18
N ILE A 242 -17.46 -10.58 0.71
CA ILE A 242 -17.34 -11.78 -0.12
C ILE A 242 -18.70 -11.99 -0.81
N PRO A 243 -18.77 -11.90 -2.15
CA PRO A 243 -20.01 -12.18 -2.86
C PRO A 243 -20.23 -13.68 -2.93
N ASP A 244 -21.48 -14.10 -2.84
CA ASP A 244 -21.90 -15.49 -3.02
C ASP A 244 -22.32 -15.72 -4.48
N TYR A 245 -21.36 -15.65 -5.40
CA TYR A 245 -21.63 -15.83 -6.84
C TYR A 245 -21.70 -17.29 -7.24
N LEU A 246 -20.78 -18.10 -6.72
CA LEU A 246 -20.58 -19.48 -7.11
C LEU A 246 -20.29 -20.35 -5.87
N PRO A 247 -20.75 -21.63 -5.87
CA PRO A 247 -20.25 -22.59 -4.91
C PRO A 247 -18.72 -22.66 -4.95
N GLU A 248 -18.06 -22.86 -3.82
CA GLU A 248 -16.61 -22.80 -3.70
C GLU A 248 -15.86 -23.71 -4.72
N ALA A 249 -16.34 -24.95 -4.88
CA ALA A 249 -15.75 -25.88 -5.85
C ALA A 249 -15.86 -25.39 -7.30
N GLU A 250 -16.98 -24.73 -7.66
CA GLU A 250 -17.15 -24.15 -9.00
C GLU A 250 -16.30 -22.90 -9.19
N ALA A 251 -16.19 -22.07 -8.14
CA ALA A 251 -15.33 -20.89 -8.17
C ALA A 251 -13.85 -21.29 -8.39
N VAL A 252 -13.36 -22.26 -7.63
CA VAL A 252 -11.97 -22.77 -7.78
C VAL A 252 -11.75 -23.43 -9.15
N ALA A 253 -12.75 -24.12 -9.69
CA ALA A 253 -12.67 -24.74 -11.01
C ALA A 253 -12.66 -23.71 -12.16
N ALA A 254 -13.39 -22.58 -12.01
CA ALA A 254 -13.43 -21.51 -12.99
C ALA A 254 -12.18 -20.64 -12.97
N TYR A 255 -11.59 -20.44 -11.79
CA TYR A 255 -10.34 -19.70 -11.61
C TYR A 255 -9.73 -20.01 -10.24
N SER A 256 -8.40 -20.24 -10.22
CA SER A 256 -7.61 -20.36 -9.00
C SER A 256 -6.36 -19.48 -9.10
N PRO A 257 -6.07 -18.62 -8.10
CA PRO A 257 -4.84 -17.84 -8.04
C PRO A 257 -3.64 -18.65 -7.49
N VAL A 258 -3.81 -19.95 -7.22
CA VAL A 258 -2.72 -20.82 -6.76
C VAL A 258 -2.00 -21.39 -7.98
N HIS A 259 -0.71 -21.07 -8.08
CA HIS A 259 0.16 -21.58 -9.12
C HIS A 259 0.94 -22.79 -8.62
N PHE A 260 0.91 -23.86 -9.39
CA PHE A 260 1.76 -25.03 -9.20
C PHE A 260 2.74 -25.11 -10.36
N PRO A 261 4.06 -25.17 -10.11
CA PRO A 261 5.04 -25.33 -11.18
C PRO A 261 4.75 -26.63 -11.98
N ALA A 262 4.56 -26.50 -13.27
CA ALA A 262 4.19 -27.63 -14.14
C ALA A 262 5.38 -28.56 -14.46
N ASP A 263 6.59 -27.99 -14.50
CA ASP A 263 7.83 -28.72 -14.75
C ASP A 263 8.95 -28.02 -13.96
N PRO A 264 9.69 -28.71 -13.10
CA PRO A 264 10.89 -28.17 -12.48
C PRO A 264 12.03 -28.12 -13.50
N THR A 265 11.89 -27.29 -14.53
CA THR A 265 13.05 -26.90 -15.32
C THR A 265 14.12 -26.38 -14.38
N ALA A 266 15.39 -26.62 -14.67
CA ALA A 266 16.45 -26.17 -13.77
C ALA A 266 16.32 -24.69 -13.48
N PHE A 267 16.13 -24.34 -12.20
CA PHE A 267 16.03 -22.95 -11.75
C PHE A 267 17.24 -22.14 -12.22
N ARG A 268 17.01 -21.00 -12.85
CA ARG A 268 18.04 -20.09 -13.36
C ARG A 268 18.23 -18.95 -12.37
N PRO A 269 19.33 -18.89 -11.62
CA PRO A 269 19.55 -17.84 -10.62
C PRO A 269 19.97 -16.50 -11.26
N MET A 270 19.13 -15.94 -12.12
CA MET A 270 19.35 -14.62 -12.70
C MET A 270 18.98 -13.53 -11.67
N ASN A 271 19.67 -12.41 -11.73
CA ASN A 271 19.24 -11.22 -11.02
C ASN A 271 17.92 -10.70 -11.62
N VAL A 272 17.10 -10.04 -10.80
CA VAL A 272 15.85 -9.45 -11.23
C VAL A 272 15.83 -7.96 -10.88
N VAL A 273 15.58 -7.12 -11.86
CA VAL A 273 15.47 -5.66 -11.73
C VAL A 273 14.10 -5.23 -12.23
N VAL A 274 13.27 -4.67 -11.34
CA VAL A 274 11.94 -4.18 -11.70
C VAL A 274 11.93 -2.66 -11.62
N ILE A 275 11.73 -2.00 -12.76
CA ILE A 275 11.59 -0.54 -12.86
C ILE A 275 10.10 -0.22 -12.99
N ILE A 276 9.54 0.40 -11.96
CA ILE A 276 8.16 0.90 -11.95
C ILE A 276 8.24 2.40 -12.22
N TRP A 277 7.75 2.81 -13.37
CA TRP A 277 7.86 4.18 -13.85
C TRP A 277 6.56 4.95 -13.58
N GLU A 278 6.65 6.01 -12.80
CA GLU A 278 5.53 6.89 -12.44
C GLU A 278 4.83 7.46 -13.67
N GLY A 279 3.52 7.18 -13.80
CA GLY A 279 2.66 7.78 -14.83
C GLY A 279 2.96 7.40 -16.29
N PHE A 280 3.70 6.32 -16.54
CA PHE A 280 4.17 5.92 -17.86
C PHE A 280 3.07 5.27 -18.70
N SER A 281 2.33 6.04 -19.48
CA SER A 281 1.32 5.53 -20.39
C SER A 281 1.96 4.98 -21.69
N LYS A 282 1.37 3.93 -22.24
CA LYS A 282 1.77 3.35 -23.51
C LYS A 282 1.70 4.36 -24.67
N GLN A 283 0.83 5.38 -24.60
CA GLN A 283 0.78 6.44 -25.59
C GLN A 283 2.12 7.19 -25.76
N HIS A 284 2.99 7.21 -24.75
CA HIS A 284 4.27 7.90 -24.82
C HIS A 284 5.33 7.18 -25.69
N VAL A 285 5.09 5.91 -26.04
CA VAL A 285 6.02 5.06 -26.79
C VAL A 285 5.70 5.08 -28.28
N GLY A 286 6.61 5.63 -29.08
CA GLY A 286 6.39 5.80 -30.52
C GLY A 286 6.19 4.49 -31.28
N SER A 287 7.04 3.49 -31.05
CA SER A 287 7.02 2.20 -31.74
C SER A 287 5.77 1.35 -31.42
N LEU A 288 5.11 1.60 -30.27
CA LEU A 288 3.84 0.95 -29.92
C LEU A 288 2.60 1.66 -30.48
N ASN A 289 2.79 2.85 -31.11
CA ASN A 289 1.72 3.69 -31.63
C ASN A 289 1.97 4.17 -33.07
N PRO A 290 2.30 3.27 -34.00
CA PRO A 290 2.64 3.65 -35.36
C PRO A 290 1.47 4.29 -36.14
N GLN A 291 0.24 4.19 -35.64
CA GLN A 291 -0.98 4.74 -36.27
C GLN A 291 -1.24 6.19 -35.87
N LEU A 292 -0.68 6.69 -34.79
CA LEU A 292 -0.93 8.05 -34.29
C LEU A 292 -0.34 9.09 -35.27
N GLU A 293 -0.94 10.28 -35.30
CA GLU A 293 -0.53 11.42 -36.14
C GLU A 293 -0.35 11.05 -37.62
N ASN A 294 -1.26 10.21 -38.14
CA ASN A 294 -1.19 9.69 -39.49
C ASN A 294 0.13 8.95 -39.82
N GLY A 295 0.73 8.29 -38.86
CA GLY A 295 1.95 7.51 -39.02
C GLY A 295 3.26 8.30 -38.81
N THR A 296 3.18 9.53 -38.34
CA THR A 296 4.37 10.37 -38.07
C THR A 296 4.76 10.47 -36.61
N TYR A 297 3.96 9.89 -35.73
CA TYR A 297 4.18 9.95 -34.28
C TYR A 297 5.49 9.27 -33.86
N LYS A 298 6.29 9.98 -33.08
CA LYS A 298 7.59 9.48 -32.60
C LYS A 298 7.60 9.17 -31.10
N GLY A 299 6.55 9.57 -30.37
CA GLY A 299 6.51 9.45 -28.91
C GLY A 299 7.50 10.34 -28.18
N TYR A 300 7.69 10.05 -26.91
CA TYR A 300 8.52 10.82 -25.98
C TYR A 300 9.64 9.97 -25.36
N THR A 301 9.77 8.70 -25.76
CA THR A 301 10.65 7.71 -25.11
C THR A 301 11.57 7.02 -26.13
N PRO A 302 12.51 7.77 -26.76
CA PRO A 302 13.39 7.22 -27.79
C PRO A 302 14.31 6.11 -27.29
N PHE A 303 14.72 6.15 -26.02
CA PHE A 303 15.52 5.06 -25.43
C PHE A 303 14.69 3.78 -25.31
N ILE A 304 13.48 3.86 -24.74
CA ILE A 304 12.57 2.71 -24.68
C ILE A 304 12.28 2.15 -26.05
N ASP A 305 12.01 3.00 -27.06
CA ASP A 305 11.81 2.57 -28.45
C ASP A 305 13.01 1.73 -28.96
N SER A 306 14.24 2.15 -28.63
CA SER A 306 15.45 1.40 -28.98
C SER A 306 15.58 0.09 -28.22
N LEU A 307 15.18 0.06 -26.94
CA LEU A 307 15.24 -1.11 -26.07
C LEU A 307 14.20 -2.17 -26.48
N LEU A 308 13.04 -1.75 -26.94
CA LEU A 308 11.96 -2.63 -27.42
C LEU A 308 12.41 -3.53 -28.60
N ALA A 309 13.36 -3.07 -29.41
CA ALA A 309 13.95 -3.90 -30.46
C ALA A 309 14.66 -5.16 -29.95
N LYS A 310 15.03 -5.19 -28.66
CA LYS A 310 15.75 -6.27 -27.99
C LYS A 310 14.94 -6.92 -26.88
N SER A 311 13.71 -6.50 -26.64
CA SER A 311 12.88 -6.88 -25.49
C SER A 311 11.60 -7.58 -25.94
N LEU A 312 11.03 -8.39 -25.07
CA LEU A 312 9.65 -8.87 -25.21
C LEU A 312 8.69 -7.81 -24.69
N THR A 313 7.67 -7.48 -25.47
CA THR A 313 6.56 -6.61 -25.07
C THR A 313 5.24 -7.04 -25.71
N PHE A 314 4.13 -6.42 -25.33
CA PHE A 314 2.79 -6.87 -25.71
C PHE A 314 1.96 -5.72 -26.27
N GLN A 315 1.24 -6.03 -27.36
CA GLN A 315 0.31 -5.08 -27.98
C GLN A 315 -0.85 -4.73 -27.05
N TYR A 316 -1.31 -5.68 -26.26
CA TYR A 316 -2.45 -5.56 -25.35
C TYR A 316 -1.97 -5.73 -23.92
N SER A 317 -1.46 -4.65 -23.33
CA SER A 317 -0.96 -4.64 -21.96
C SER A 317 -1.59 -3.53 -21.14
N TYR A 318 -2.00 -3.86 -19.90
CA TYR A 318 -2.84 -3.01 -19.08
C TYR A 318 -2.33 -2.92 -17.63
N SER A 319 -2.55 -1.77 -17.01
CA SER A 319 -2.42 -1.61 -15.57
C SER A 319 -3.66 -2.16 -14.86
N ASN A 320 -3.52 -2.49 -13.61
CA ASN A 320 -4.64 -2.96 -12.81
C ASN A 320 -5.35 -1.83 -12.04
N GLY A 321 -4.64 -0.75 -11.72
CA GLY A 321 -5.17 0.42 -11.04
C GLY A 321 -4.81 1.74 -11.73
N ARG A 322 -5.26 2.85 -11.13
CA ARG A 322 -5.05 4.21 -11.65
C ARG A 322 -4.29 5.13 -10.70
N LYS A 323 -3.64 4.57 -9.69
CA LYS A 323 -2.84 5.28 -8.69
C LYS A 323 -1.58 4.50 -8.38
N SER A 324 -0.53 5.18 -8.00
CA SER A 324 0.75 4.56 -7.62
C SER A 324 0.60 3.50 -6.51
N ILE A 325 -0.32 3.72 -5.58
CA ILE A 325 -0.64 2.78 -4.50
C ILE A 325 -1.25 1.46 -4.99
N ASP A 326 -1.85 1.44 -6.19
CA ASP A 326 -2.41 0.24 -6.82
C ASP A 326 -1.34 -0.53 -7.59
N GLY A 327 -0.43 0.20 -8.26
CA GLY A 327 0.57 -0.38 -9.17
C GLY A 327 1.56 -1.30 -8.48
N MET A 328 2.10 -0.92 -7.32
CA MET A 328 3.10 -1.74 -6.63
C MET A 328 2.61 -3.15 -6.24
N PRO A 329 1.43 -3.33 -5.60
CA PRO A 329 0.90 -4.66 -5.31
C PRO A 329 0.65 -5.49 -6.57
N SER A 330 0.19 -4.84 -7.64
CA SER A 330 -0.08 -5.52 -8.90
C SER A 330 1.20 -6.03 -9.56
N VAL A 331 2.23 -5.19 -9.64
CA VAL A 331 3.52 -5.53 -10.27
C VAL A 331 4.33 -6.53 -9.44
N LEU A 332 4.46 -6.29 -8.13
CA LEU A 332 5.41 -7.03 -7.30
C LEU A 332 4.79 -8.27 -6.64
N SER A 333 3.48 -8.32 -6.50
CA SER A 333 2.77 -9.35 -5.75
C SER A 333 1.58 -9.96 -6.49
N SER A 334 1.35 -9.58 -7.75
CA SER A 334 0.26 -10.13 -8.56
C SER A 334 -1.13 -9.96 -7.90
N ILE A 335 -1.33 -8.85 -7.17
CA ILE A 335 -2.59 -8.53 -6.47
C ILE A 335 -3.36 -7.48 -7.27
N PRO A 336 -4.57 -7.77 -7.77
CA PRO A 336 -5.40 -6.79 -8.44
C PRO A 336 -5.92 -5.71 -7.47
N SER A 337 -6.22 -4.52 -7.99
CA SER A 337 -6.81 -3.42 -7.23
C SER A 337 -8.31 -3.36 -7.48
N PHE A 338 -9.10 -3.92 -6.54
CA PHE A 338 -10.55 -3.88 -6.59
C PHE A 338 -11.11 -3.09 -5.42
N VAL A 339 -12.12 -2.25 -5.69
CA VAL A 339 -12.89 -1.47 -4.72
C VAL A 339 -12.04 -0.44 -3.96
N GLU A 340 -11.08 -0.89 -3.16
CA GLU A 340 -10.15 -0.06 -2.39
C GLU A 340 -8.71 -0.53 -2.59
N PRO A 341 -7.72 0.39 -2.65
CA PRO A 341 -6.32 0.02 -2.71
C PRO A 341 -5.91 -0.89 -1.54
N PHE A 342 -5.21 -1.97 -1.83
CA PHE A 342 -4.75 -2.96 -0.85
C PHE A 342 -4.15 -2.34 0.42
N PHE A 343 -3.28 -1.34 0.29
CA PHE A 343 -2.61 -0.67 1.40
C PHE A 343 -3.54 0.06 2.38
N LEU A 344 -4.70 0.48 1.90
CA LEU A 344 -5.65 1.25 2.70
C LEU A 344 -6.64 0.36 3.45
N THR A 345 -6.57 -0.95 3.22
CA THR A 345 -7.43 -1.95 3.84
C THR A 345 -6.72 -2.66 5.01
N PRO A 346 -7.46 -3.32 5.90
CA PRO A 346 -6.87 -4.18 6.91
C PRO A 346 -6.00 -5.32 6.34
N SER A 347 -6.29 -5.76 5.11
CA SER A 347 -5.56 -6.82 4.41
C SER A 347 -4.11 -6.44 4.07
N ALA A 348 -3.73 -5.15 4.19
CA ALA A 348 -2.34 -4.71 4.12
C ALA A 348 -1.40 -5.31 5.19
N LEU A 349 -1.97 -5.96 6.20
CA LEU A 349 -1.26 -6.71 7.23
C LEU A 349 -1.19 -8.21 6.95
N ASN A 350 -1.77 -8.67 5.84
CA ASN A 350 -1.69 -10.07 5.44
C ASN A 350 -0.27 -10.44 5.00
N ASP A 351 0.06 -11.72 5.16
CA ASP A 351 1.20 -12.33 4.47
C ASP A 351 0.90 -12.36 2.97
N VAL A 352 1.88 -12.00 2.14
CA VAL A 352 1.68 -11.83 0.70
C VAL A 352 2.82 -12.49 -0.08
N SER A 353 2.50 -13.33 -1.06
CA SER A 353 3.47 -13.79 -2.06
C SER A 353 3.92 -12.61 -2.94
N SER A 354 5.20 -12.57 -3.25
CA SER A 354 5.79 -11.53 -4.09
C SER A 354 7.06 -12.02 -4.78
N ILE A 355 7.51 -11.33 -5.82
CA ILE A 355 8.79 -11.64 -6.47
C ILE A 355 9.92 -11.68 -5.43
N ALA A 356 10.01 -10.64 -4.61
CA ALA A 356 11.06 -10.54 -3.59
C ALA A 356 10.90 -11.60 -2.49
N GLY A 357 9.70 -11.79 -1.96
CA GLY A 357 9.43 -12.76 -0.89
C GLY A 357 9.74 -14.19 -1.30
N GLU A 358 9.26 -14.61 -2.48
CA GLU A 358 9.49 -15.96 -2.98
C GLU A 358 10.98 -16.23 -3.26
N LEU A 359 11.69 -15.29 -3.88
CA LEU A 359 13.09 -15.44 -4.22
C LEU A 359 14.00 -15.33 -2.98
N THR A 360 13.74 -14.43 -2.05
CA THR A 360 14.58 -14.29 -0.84
C THR A 360 14.42 -15.49 0.10
N LYS A 361 13.16 -15.85 0.39
CA LYS A 361 12.84 -16.91 1.35
C LYS A 361 13.25 -18.30 0.84
N ASN A 362 13.03 -18.57 -0.44
CA ASN A 362 13.13 -19.91 -0.99
C ASN A 362 14.37 -20.16 -1.86
N LYS A 363 15.01 -19.10 -2.38
CA LYS A 363 16.14 -19.18 -3.31
C LYS A 363 17.39 -18.43 -2.83
N GLY A 364 17.35 -17.80 -1.65
CA GLY A 364 18.50 -17.16 -1.03
C GLY A 364 18.98 -15.90 -1.72
N TYR A 365 18.08 -15.19 -2.43
CA TYR A 365 18.36 -13.89 -3.03
C TYR A 365 18.59 -12.82 -1.97
N SER A 366 19.47 -11.85 -2.28
CA SER A 366 19.46 -10.58 -1.61
C SER A 366 18.42 -9.64 -2.25
N SER A 367 17.79 -8.74 -1.49
CA SER A 367 16.74 -7.90 -2.05
C SER A 367 16.73 -6.48 -1.49
N ALA A 368 16.39 -5.52 -2.36
CA ALA A 368 16.27 -4.12 -1.98
C ALA A 368 15.21 -3.39 -2.82
N PHE A 369 14.46 -2.51 -2.17
CA PHE A 369 13.52 -1.60 -2.81
C PHE A 369 14.06 -0.17 -2.76
N PHE A 370 13.89 0.59 -3.85
CA PHE A 370 14.42 1.92 -4.04
C PHE A 370 13.32 2.92 -4.41
N HIS A 371 13.30 4.08 -3.74
CA HIS A 371 12.40 5.17 -4.11
C HIS A 371 12.95 6.50 -3.59
N GLY A 372 13.24 7.44 -4.47
CA GLY A 372 13.94 8.69 -4.15
C GLY A 372 13.23 9.68 -3.22
N ALA A 373 11.99 9.38 -2.80
CA ALA A 373 11.24 10.18 -1.84
C ALA A 373 11.69 9.94 -0.39
N MET A 374 11.18 10.77 0.51
CA MET A 374 11.39 10.60 1.95
C MET A 374 10.92 9.22 2.40
N ASN A 375 11.75 8.55 3.22
CA ASN A 375 11.44 7.24 3.76
C ASN A 375 10.07 7.24 4.47
N GLY A 376 9.26 6.23 4.20
CA GLY A 376 7.89 6.13 4.69
C GLY A 376 6.83 6.91 3.88
N SER A 377 7.24 7.68 2.84
CA SER A 377 6.31 8.34 1.93
C SER A 377 5.36 7.32 1.29
N MET A 378 4.08 7.67 1.20
CA MET A 378 2.98 6.86 0.63
C MET A 378 2.89 5.41 1.14
N GLY A 379 3.63 5.03 2.20
CA GLY A 379 3.64 3.67 2.73
C GLY A 379 4.52 2.68 1.94
N PHE A 380 5.33 3.13 0.98
CA PHE A 380 6.15 2.28 0.12
C PHE A 380 7.17 1.46 0.89
N GLN A 381 7.82 2.06 1.90
CA GLN A 381 8.73 1.34 2.77
C GLN A 381 8.03 0.22 3.55
N ALA A 382 6.81 0.50 4.04
CA ALA A 382 6.01 -0.50 4.77
C ALA A 382 5.62 -1.67 3.86
N PHE A 383 5.19 -1.37 2.63
CA PHE A 383 4.87 -2.41 1.65
C PHE A 383 6.10 -3.22 1.26
N ALA A 384 7.18 -2.57 0.87
CA ALA A 384 8.41 -3.26 0.47
C ALA A 384 8.84 -4.28 1.54
N ARG A 385 8.75 -3.90 2.82
CA ARG A 385 9.03 -4.81 3.93
C ARG A 385 8.02 -5.95 4.04
N SER A 386 6.72 -5.67 3.95
CA SER A 386 5.68 -6.69 4.06
C SER A 386 5.75 -7.74 2.94
N VAL A 387 6.25 -7.37 1.77
CA VAL A 387 6.42 -8.27 0.63
C VAL A 387 7.83 -8.85 0.50
N GLY A 388 8.67 -8.74 1.54
CA GLY A 388 9.92 -9.50 1.66
C GLY A 388 11.18 -8.82 1.13
N PHE A 389 11.16 -7.53 0.80
CA PHE A 389 12.41 -6.79 0.55
C PHE A 389 13.20 -6.60 1.86
N GLN A 390 14.45 -7.01 1.86
CA GLN A 390 15.32 -6.96 3.03
C GLN A 390 15.84 -5.56 3.33
N LYS A 391 16.03 -4.74 2.29
CA LYS A 391 16.52 -3.36 2.41
C LYS A 391 15.57 -2.39 1.71
N TYR A 392 15.56 -1.16 2.19
CA TYR A 392 14.90 -0.03 1.56
C TYR A 392 15.88 1.12 1.45
N PHE A 393 15.99 1.71 0.27
CA PHE A 393 16.82 2.86 -0.01
C PHE A 393 15.95 4.03 -0.47
N GLY A 394 15.85 5.05 0.35
CA GLY A 394 15.12 6.27 0.06
C GLY A 394 16.03 7.49 0.04
N ARG A 395 15.42 8.67 0.18
CA ARG A 395 16.15 9.94 0.28
C ARG A 395 17.09 9.98 1.48
N THR A 396 16.78 9.27 2.57
CA THR A 396 17.66 9.21 3.75
C THR A 396 18.99 8.57 3.37
N GLU A 397 18.97 7.38 2.79
CA GLU A 397 20.16 6.64 2.40
C GLU A 397 20.93 7.32 1.25
N TYR A 398 20.21 8.03 0.37
CA TYR A 398 20.82 8.86 -0.66
C TYR A 398 21.62 10.02 -0.05
N ASN A 399 21.06 10.72 0.94
CA ASN A 399 21.69 11.83 1.63
C ASN A 399 22.90 11.42 2.50
N GLU A 400 22.91 10.18 2.97
CA GLU A 400 24.02 9.64 3.75
C GLU A 400 25.22 9.21 2.88
N ASP A 401 25.02 9.04 1.57
CA ASP A 401 26.06 8.63 0.65
C ASP A 401 26.88 9.84 0.16
N LEU A 402 28.15 9.89 0.57
CA LEU A 402 29.06 10.99 0.25
C LEU A 402 29.44 11.10 -1.24
N ASN A 403 29.09 10.12 -2.06
CA ASN A 403 29.33 10.18 -3.51
C ASN A 403 28.25 10.99 -4.26
N TYR A 404 27.18 11.38 -3.57
CA TYR A 404 26.05 12.11 -4.12
C TYR A 404 25.86 13.46 -3.41
N ASN A 405 25.10 14.36 -4.04
CA ASN A 405 24.99 15.73 -3.54
C ASN A 405 23.88 15.90 -2.46
N GLY A 406 23.26 14.80 -2.04
CA GLY A 406 22.18 14.83 -1.06
C GLY A 406 20.99 15.68 -1.50
N ASP A 407 20.50 16.53 -0.61
CA ASP A 407 19.35 17.40 -0.86
C ASP A 407 19.56 18.45 -1.98
N ALA A 408 20.76 18.62 -2.51
CA ALA A 408 20.96 19.45 -3.71
C ALA A 408 20.36 18.82 -4.97
N ASP A 409 20.17 17.50 -4.96
CA ASP A 409 19.53 16.76 -6.05
C ASP A 409 18.03 16.52 -5.80
N PHE A 410 17.44 17.11 -4.76
CA PHE A 410 16.02 17.03 -4.43
C PHE A 410 15.20 18.00 -5.28
N ASP A 411 14.07 17.55 -5.83
CA ASP A 411 13.18 18.34 -6.69
C ASP A 411 12.41 19.48 -5.96
N GLY A 412 12.55 19.53 -4.66
CA GLY A 412 11.86 20.52 -3.79
C GLY A 412 10.45 20.09 -3.37
N THR A 413 9.89 19.02 -3.93
CA THR A 413 8.51 18.59 -3.71
C THR A 413 8.39 17.13 -3.27
N TRP A 414 8.90 16.18 -4.06
CA TRP A 414 8.66 14.76 -3.88
C TRP A 414 9.90 13.95 -3.59
N ALA A 415 10.92 14.00 -4.48
CA ALA A 415 12.00 13.05 -4.48
C ALA A 415 13.32 13.62 -5.00
N ILE A 416 14.38 12.84 -4.89
CA ILE A 416 15.61 13.04 -5.65
C ILE A 416 15.28 12.84 -7.13
N TRP A 417 15.85 13.68 -7.99
CA TRP A 417 15.68 13.58 -9.44
C TRP A 417 16.00 12.19 -9.97
N ASP A 418 15.22 11.69 -10.93
CA ASP A 418 15.35 10.32 -11.44
C ASP A 418 16.75 10.01 -11.99
N GLU A 419 17.43 10.96 -12.67
CA GLU A 419 18.78 10.72 -13.19
C GLU A 419 19.75 10.38 -12.05
N GLU A 420 19.83 11.22 -11.03
CA GLU A 420 20.72 11.04 -9.89
C GLU A 420 20.36 9.80 -9.08
N PHE A 421 19.06 9.60 -8.84
CA PHE A 421 18.62 8.46 -8.04
C PHE A 421 18.83 7.12 -8.74
N LEU A 422 18.67 7.05 -10.05
CA LEU A 422 18.96 5.84 -10.82
C LEU A 422 20.47 5.55 -10.92
N GLN A 423 21.34 6.56 -10.87
CA GLN A 423 22.79 6.34 -10.74
C GLN A 423 23.15 5.74 -9.36
N PHE A 424 22.57 6.27 -8.29
CA PHE A 424 22.69 5.72 -6.94
C PHE A 424 22.14 4.28 -6.87
N TYR A 425 20.98 4.03 -7.47
CA TYR A 425 20.41 2.70 -7.58
C TYR A 425 21.39 1.69 -8.20
N CYS A 426 22.02 2.03 -9.32
CA CYS A 426 23.01 1.16 -9.97
C CYS A 426 24.20 0.87 -9.06
N ASP A 427 24.72 1.89 -8.34
CA ASP A 427 25.86 1.72 -7.43
C ASP A 427 25.51 0.80 -6.26
N ARG A 428 24.35 1.02 -5.63
CA ARG A 428 23.91 0.17 -4.50
C ARG A 428 23.62 -1.27 -4.92
N MET A 429 23.08 -1.48 -6.13
CA MET A 429 22.91 -2.83 -6.68
C MET A 429 24.24 -3.54 -6.88
N SER A 430 25.26 -2.80 -7.35
CA SER A 430 26.59 -3.36 -7.60
C SER A 430 27.33 -3.83 -6.33
N GLU A 431 26.86 -3.39 -5.16
CA GLU A 431 27.36 -3.83 -3.86
C GLU A 431 26.57 -5.03 -3.29
N MET A 432 25.47 -5.42 -3.94
CA MET A 432 24.65 -6.52 -3.46
C MET A 432 25.27 -7.90 -3.81
N LYS A 433 24.97 -8.88 -2.96
CA LYS A 433 25.32 -10.26 -3.26
C LYS A 433 24.36 -10.82 -4.32
N GLU A 434 24.92 -11.38 -5.39
CA GLU A 434 24.15 -12.12 -6.39
C GLU A 434 23.76 -13.53 -5.90
N PRO A 435 22.63 -14.10 -6.35
CA PRO A 435 21.62 -13.41 -7.12
C PRO A 435 20.84 -12.39 -6.26
N PHE A 436 20.38 -11.31 -6.87
CA PHE A 436 19.59 -10.29 -6.20
C PHE A 436 18.26 -10.02 -6.93
N VAL A 437 17.28 -9.52 -6.17
CA VAL A 437 16.05 -8.94 -6.71
C VAL A 437 15.91 -7.52 -6.18
N THR A 438 15.76 -6.58 -7.10
CA THR A 438 15.58 -5.16 -6.75
C THR A 438 14.38 -4.58 -7.49
N SER A 439 13.77 -3.57 -6.89
CA SER A 439 12.77 -2.73 -7.55
C SER A 439 13.09 -1.27 -7.30
N VAL A 440 12.94 -0.44 -8.31
CA VAL A 440 12.98 1.01 -8.20
C VAL A 440 11.65 1.59 -8.67
N PHE A 441 11.16 2.59 -7.93
CA PHE A 441 9.99 3.37 -8.30
C PHE A 441 10.46 4.81 -8.58
N THR A 442 10.27 5.28 -9.84
CA THR A 442 10.66 6.64 -10.25
C THR A 442 9.69 7.69 -9.71
N ALA A 443 10.04 8.97 -9.81
CA ALA A 443 9.21 10.01 -9.21
C ALA A 443 9.11 11.31 -10.03
N THR A 444 10.04 11.60 -10.94
CA THR A 444 10.10 12.92 -11.60
C THR A 444 8.89 13.21 -12.50
N SER A 445 8.26 12.19 -13.08
CA SER A 445 7.05 12.37 -13.88
C SER A 445 5.76 12.53 -13.05
N HIS A 446 5.87 12.83 -11.75
CA HIS A 446 4.75 13.23 -10.88
C HIS A 446 4.55 14.75 -10.87
N GLY A 447 3.30 15.22 -10.75
CA GLY A 447 3.04 16.67 -10.60
C GLY A 447 3.79 17.28 -9.40
N PRO A 448 4.38 18.47 -9.52
CA PRO A 448 4.06 19.55 -10.46
C PRO A 448 4.76 19.49 -11.83
N PHE A 449 5.43 18.39 -12.20
CA PHE A 449 6.10 18.19 -13.49
C PHE A 449 7.31 19.13 -13.69
N ASP A 450 8.06 19.36 -12.64
CA ASP A 450 9.28 20.14 -12.69
C ASP A 450 10.45 19.31 -13.25
N LEU A 451 11.44 20.00 -13.81
CA LEU A 451 12.71 19.44 -14.28
C LEU A 451 13.88 20.13 -13.63
N PRO A 452 15.04 19.43 -13.49
CA PRO A 452 16.28 20.09 -13.11
C PRO A 452 16.57 21.28 -14.03
N GLU A 453 16.99 22.43 -13.47
CA GLU A 453 17.26 23.67 -14.23
C GLU A 453 18.14 23.45 -15.46
N ARG A 454 19.13 22.53 -15.36
CA ARG A 454 20.03 22.17 -16.46
C ARG A 454 19.35 21.52 -17.66
N TYR A 455 18.11 21.02 -17.48
CA TYR A 455 17.34 20.30 -18.51
C TYR A 455 16.11 21.04 -19.00
N LYS A 456 15.74 22.16 -18.44
CA LYS A 456 14.59 22.94 -18.90
C LYS A 456 14.70 23.28 -20.40
N GLY A 457 13.66 22.93 -21.15
CA GLY A 457 13.57 23.17 -22.59
C GLY A 457 14.49 22.30 -23.46
N LYS A 458 15.06 21.21 -22.92
CA LYS A 458 15.90 20.28 -23.69
C LYS A 458 15.16 19.04 -24.18
N PHE A 459 14.02 18.75 -23.61
CA PHE A 459 13.19 17.60 -24.00
C PHE A 459 11.98 18.05 -24.82
N PRO A 460 11.40 17.16 -25.64
CA PRO A 460 10.20 17.47 -26.40
C PRO A 460 9.04 17.78 -25.45
N THR A 461 8.34 18.85 -25.74
CA THR A 461 7.12 19.27 -25.04
C THR A 461 5.89 18.77 -25.77
N GLY A 462 4.77 18.59 -25.07
CA GLY A 462 3.48 18.23 -25.62
C GLY A 462 2.36 19.11 -25.06
N ASP A 463 1.12 18.66 -25.21
CA ASP A 463 -0.06 19.37 -24.71
C ASP A 463 -0.16 19.33 -23.16
N ASP A 464 0.52 18.37 -22.54
CA ASP A 464 0.59 18.20 -21.08
C ASP A 464 2.05 18.36 -20.60
N PRO A 465 2.34 19.12 -19.54
CA PRO A 465 3.68 19.24 -18.95
C PRO A 465 4.33 17.89 -18.58
N LEU A 466 3.53 16.87 -18.33
CA LEU A 466 4.01 15.51 -18.08
C LEU A 466 4.92 15.00 -19.21
N PHE A 467 4.67 15.34 -20.46
CA PHE A 467 5.40 14.75 -21.59
C PHE A 467 6.88 15.11 -21.58
N GLU A 468 7.22 16.33 -21.17
CA GLU A 468 8.62 16.74 -21.01
C GLU A 468 9.30 15.96 -19.87
N THR A 469 8.59 15.70 -18.77
CA THR A 469 9.13 14.92 -17.65
C THR A 469 9.23 13.42 -17.97
N VAL A 470 8.32 12.88 -18.78
CA VAL A 470 8.44 11.50 -19.30
C VAL A 470 9.68 11.37 -20.19
N ALA A 471 9.93 12.34 -21.07
CA ALA A 471 11.12 12.32 -21.92
C ALA A 471 12.42 12.46 -21.12
N TYR A 472 12.41 13.23 -20.02
CA TYR A 472 13.51 13.29 -19.08
C TYR A 472 13.71 11.95 -18.36
N SER A 473 12.65 11.30 -17.89
CA SER A 473 12.76 10.01 -17.21
C SER A 473 13.23 8.90 -18.17
N ASP A 474 12.85 8.94 -19.45
CA ASP A 474 13.42 8.07 -20.50
C ASP A 474 14.95 8.26 -20.60
N TYR A 475 15.40 9.51 -20.62
CA TYR A 475 16.82 9.83 -20.60
C TYR A 475 17.49 9.35 -19.31
N ALA A 476 16.88 9.52 -18.15
CA ALA A 476 17.41 9.05 -16.87
C ALA A 476 17.57 7.51 -16.85
N ILE A 477 16.59 6.78 -17.40
CA ILE A 477 16.65 5.33 -17.58
C ILE A 477 17.76 4.96 -18.58
N GLN A 478 17.92 5.69 -19.67
CA GLN A 478 19.06 5.51 -20.59
C GLN A 478 20.39 5.60 -19.85
N ARG A 479 20.59 6.65 -19.02
CA ARG A 479 21.80 6.85 -18.24
C ARG A 479 22.06 5.70 -17.24
N PHE A 480 20.98 5.16 -16.67
CA PHE A 480 21.06 3.96 -15.83
C PHE A 480 21.58 2.76 -16.63
N PHE A 481 21.01 2.48 -17.79
CA PHE A 481 21.45 1.35 -18.63
C PHE A 481 22.88 1.51 -19.11
N GLU A 482 23.31 2.72 -19.52
CA GLU A 482 24.70 3.00 -19.91
C GLU A 482 25.72 2.70 -18.79
N LYS A 483 25.32 2.83 -17.53
CA LYS A 483 26.13 2.48 -16.36
C LYS A 483 26.02 0.98 -16.04
N ALA A 484 24.80 0.44 -16.09
CA ALA A 484 24.50 -0.96 -15.78
C ALA A 484 25.19 -1.91 -16.75
N GLU A 485 25.26 -1.60 -18.05
CA GLU A 485 25.96 -2.40 -19.09
C GLU A 485 27.44 -2.62 -18.80
N LYS A 486 28.05 -1.79 -17.94
CA LYS A 486 29.46 -1.93 -17.54
C LYS A 486 29.63 -2.81 -16.30
N GLN A 487 28.56 -3.24 -15.68
CA GLN A 487 28.60 -4.04 -14.45
C GLN A 487 28.65 -5.52 -14.74
N PRO A 488 29.37 -6.32 -13.94
CA PRO A 488 29.52 -7.75 -14.15
C PRO A 488 28.19 -8.54 -14.05
N TRP A 489 27.23 -8.01 -13.31
CA TRP A 489 25.91 -8.64 -13.12
C TRP A 489 24.94 -8.41 -14.29
N PHE A 490 25.22 -7.50 -15.22
CA PHE A 490 24.29 -7.06 -16.26
C PHE A 490 23.82 -8.19 -17.16
N GLU A 491 24.75 -9.01 -17.68
CA GLU A 491 24.43 -10.11 -18.61
C GLU A 491 23.52 -11.18 -17.95
N ASN A 492 23.64 -11.37 -16.63
CA ASN A 492 22.83 -12.34 -15.88
C ASN A 492 21.62 -11.70 -15.21
N THR A 493 21.01 -10.68 -15.84
CA THR A 493 19.90 -9.94 -15.26
C THR A 493 18.66 -9.93 -16.16
N LEU A 494 17.51 -10.20 -15.54
CA LEU A 494 16.19 -9.96 -16.10
C LEU A 494 15.70 -8.58 -15.66
N PHE A 495 15.54 -7.67 -16.61
CA PHE A 495 14.94 -6.35 -16.41
C PHE A 495 13.46 -6.40 -16.77
N VAL A 496 12.62 -5.87 -15.88
CA VAL A 496 11.20 -5.64 -16.11
C VAL A 496 10.95 -4.14 -16.03
N ILE A 497 10.34 -3.57 -17.05
CA ILE A 497 9.99 -2.14 -17.09
C ILE A 497 8.49 -2.04 -17.34
N THR A 498 7.78 -1.34 -16.44
CA THR A 498 6.35 -1.04 -16.58
C THR A 498 6.02 0.26 -15.88
N ALA A 499 4.82 0.77 -16.07
CA ALA A 499 4.30 1.88 -15.28
C ALA A 499 3.76 1.41 -13.92
N ASP A 500 3.43 2.35 -13.06
CA ASP A 500 2.49 2.15 -11.95
C ASP A 500 1.03 2.27 -12.43
N HIS A 501 0.74 3.32 -13.19
CA HIS A 501 -0.52 3.60 -13.88
C HIS A 501 -0.28 4.52 -15.08
N THR A 502 -1.33 4.83 -15.84
CA THR A 502 -1.25 5.82 -16.93
C THR A 502 -1.42 7.24 -16.38
N SER A 503 -0.80 8.21 -17.05
CA SER A 503 -0.99 9.64 -16.82
C SER A 503 -0.90 10.44 -18.13
N GLY A 504 -1.47 11.66 -18.17
CA GLY A 504 -1.39 12.57 -19.30
C GLY A 504 -2.04 12.03 -20.59
N ASN A 505 -3.07 11.19 -20.50
CA ASN A 505 -3.73 10.60 -21.65
C ASN A 505 -4.47 11.67 -22.46
N CYS A 506 -4.16 11.80 -23.75
CA CYS A 506 -4.72 12.83 -24.61
C CYS A 506 -5.30 12.30 -25.94
N TYR A 507 -4.82 11.18 -26.46
CA TYR A 507 -5.38 10.59 -27.67
C TYR A 507 -6.70 9.89 -27.39
N PRO A 508 -7.69 9.93 -28.34
CA PRO A 508 -9.03 9.40 -28.11
C PRO A 508 -9.07 7.95 -27.62
N GLU A 509 -8.21 7.08 -28.16
CA GLU A 509 -8.11 5.67 -27.75
C GLU A 509 -7.55 5.48 -26.33
N TYR A 510 -6.85 6.48 -25.80
CA TYR A 510 -6.26 6.45 -24.45
C TYR A 510 -7.12 7.12 -23.38
N VAL A 511 -8.23 7.79 -23.76
CA VAL A 511 -9.17 8.42 -22.83
C VAL A 511 -10.50 7.66 -22.71
N THR A 512 -10.55 6.43 -23.19
CA THR A 512 -11.67 5.50 -22.96
C THR A 512 -11.55 4.78 -21.60
N ASP A 513 -12.61 4.12 -21.16
CA ASP A 513 -12.60 3.34 -19.92
C ASP A 513 -11.48 2.27 -19.88
N LEU A 514 -11.16 1.67 -21.03
CA LEU A 514 -10.02 0.77 -21.16
C LEU A 514 -8.71 1.51 -21.39
N GLY A 515 -8.73 2.57 -22.20
CA GLY A 515 -7.55 3.34 -22.59
C GLY A 515 -6.77 3.91 -21.39
N TYR A 516 -7.49 4.28 -20.34
CA TYR A 516 -6.88 4.73 -19.08
C TYR A 516 -6.06 3.67 -18.34
N TYR A 517 -6.00 2.45 -18.83
CA TYR A 517 -5.21 1.35 -18.25
C TYR A 517 -4.09 0.88 -19.18
N ASN A 518 -3.92 1.49 -20.36
CA ASN A 518 -2.90 1.10 -21.33
C ASN A 518 -1.48 1.49 -20.87
N VAL A 519 -0.75 0.53 -20.32
CA VAL A 519 0.66 0.67 -19.91
C VAL A 519 1.54 -0.29 -20.70
N PRO A 520 2.82 0.02 -20.97
CA PRO A 520 3.76 -0.95 -21.48
C PRO A 520 4.19 -1.95 -20.40
N VAL A 521 4.37 -3.21 -20.78
CA VAL A 521 5.02 -4.25 -19.99
C VAL A 521 6.17 -4.80 -20.84
N ILE A 522 7.39 -4.66 -20.34
CA ILE A 522 8.62 -4.92 -21.09
C ILE A 522 9.50 -5.88 -20.28
N PHE A 523 9.92 -6.97 -20.91
CA PHE A 523 10.91 -7.91 -20.37
C PHE A 523 12.16 -7.85 -21.23
N TYR A 524 13.30 -7.52 -20.64
CA TYR A 524 14.59 -7.45 -21.27
C TYR A 524 15.61 -8.28 -20.50
N ALA A 525 16.31 -9.18 -21.17
CA ALA A 525 17.37 -9.95 -20.57
C ALA A 525 18.52 -10.12 -21.57
N PRO A 526 19.68 -9.47 -21.38
CA PRO A 526 20.81 -9.58 -22.31
C PRO A 526 21.26 -11.03 -22.52
N GLY A 527 21.29 -11.83 -21.44
CA GLY A 527 21.65 -13.25 -21.48
C GLY A 527 20.59 -14.19 -22.05
N LEU A 528 19.39 -13.69 -22.41
CA LEU A 528 18.29 -14.45 -23.03
C LEU A 528 17.84 -13.78 -24.32
N PRO A 529 18.65 -13.81 -25.40
CA PRO A 529 18.36 -13.08 -26.63
C PRO A 529 17.09 -13.56 -27.39
N GLU A 530 16.54 -14.71 -27.01
CA GLU A 530 15.26 -15.20 -27.48
C GLU A 530 14.07 -14.48 -26.86
N LEU A 531 14.25 -13.81 -25.71
CA LEU A 531 13.21 -13.05 -25.02
C LEU A 531 13.00 -11.67 -25.69
N LYS A 532 12.43 -11.67 -26.89
CA LYS A 532 12.21 -10.46 -27.68
C LYS A 532 11.01 -10.56 -28.60
N GLY A 533 10.53 -9.40 -29.02
CA GLY A 533 9.46 -9.23 -30.00
C GLY A 533 8.22 -8.59 -29.42
N LEU A 534 7.37 -8.12 -30.31
CA LEU A 534 6.04 -7.62 -29.94
C LEU A 534 5.02 -8.75 -30.10
N ASP A 535 4.50 -9.25 -29.00
CA ASP A 535 3.37 -10.18 -29.00
C ASP A 535 2.08 -9.41 -29.29
N LYS A 536 1.37 -9.79 -30.36
CA LYS A 536 0.13 -9.12 -30.82
C LYS A 536 -1.14 -9.90 -30.45
N GLU A 537 -1.00 -11.03 -29.80
CA GLU A 537 -2.09 -11.96 -29.52
C GLU A 537 -2.47 -11.96 -28.03
N LYS A 538 -1.47 -12.01 -27.17
CA LYS A 538 -1.68 -12.14 -25.74
C LYS A 538 -2.18 -10.85 -25.10
N ILE A 539 -3.14 -11.00 -24.20
CA ILE A 539 -3.56 -9.95 -23.28
C ILE A 539 -2.71 -10.08 -22.03
N VAL A 540 -2.10 -9.01 -21.58
CA VAL A 540 -1.22 -9.00 -20.40
C VAL A 540 -1.66 -7.91 -19.43
N ASP A 541 -1.70 -8.25 -18.16
CA ASP A 541 -1.99 -7.34 -17.07
C ASP A 541 -0.74 -7.16 -16.19
N GLN A 542 -0.63 -6.09 -15.44
CA GLN A 542 0.46 -5.91 -14.47
C GLN A 542 0.55 -7.05 -13.46
N ILE A 543 -0.57 -7.66 -13.08
CA ILE A 543 -0.58 -8.83 -12.19
C ILE A 543 0.11 -10.05 -12.81
N ASP A 544 0.33 -10.09 -14.11
CA ASP A 544 1.05 -11.15 -14.81
C ASP A 544 2.57 -11.08 -14.64
N ILE A 545 3.10 -9.94 -14.18
CA ILE A 545 4.56 -9.72 -14.10
C ILE A 545 5.21 -10.69 -13.12
N MET A 546 4.68 -10.85 -11.92
CA MET A 546 5.24 -11.79 -10.94
C MET A 546 5.22 -13.24 -11.44
N PRO A 547 4.10 -13.82 -11.92
CA PRO A 547 4.10 -15.16 -12.49
C PRO A 547 5.06 -15.31 -13.67
N THR A 548 5.17 -14.31 -14.52
CA THR A 548 6.08 -14.35 -15.69
C THR A 548 7.55 -14.33 -15.26
N VAL A 549 7.93 -13.49 -14.30
CA VAL A 549 9.29 -13.47 -13.75
C VAL A 549 9.64 -14.81 -13.13
N LEU A 550 8.76 -15.36 -12.31
CA LEU A 550 8.96 -16.67 -11.67
C LEU A 550 9.03 -17.79 -12.71
N GLY A 551 8.22 -17.73 -13.78
CA GLY A 551 8.26 -18.67 -14.91
C GLY A 551 9.57 -18.61 -15.72
N ILE A 552 10.07 -17.41 -16.04
CA ILE A 552 11.37 -17.22 -16.72
C ILE A 552 12.52 -17.81 -15.91
N LEU A 553 12.48 -17.62 -14.58
CA LEU A 553 13.50 -18.17 -13.69
C LEU A 553 13.35 -19.68 -13.45
N GLY A 554 12.24 -20.31 -13.85
CA GLY A 554 11.97 -21.71 -13.54
C GLY A 554 11.74 -21.96 -12.04
N TYR A 555 10.99 -21.08 -11.39
CA TYR A 555 10.67 -21.21 -9.97
C TYR A 555 9.83 -22.47 -9.71
N ASP A 556 10.20 -23.25 -8.69
CA ASP A 556 9.77 -24.64 -8.50
C ASP A 556 8.84 -24.87 -7.29
N ARG A 557 8.34 -23.82 -6.66
CA ARG A 557 7.44 -23.93 -5.51
C ARG A 557 6.06 -23.34 -5.78
N PRO A 558 5.00 -23.86 -5.15
CA PRO A 558 3.69 -23.24 -5.24
C PRO A 558 3.71 -21.83 -4.66
N TYR A 559 2.92 -20.93 -5.26
CA TYR A 559 2.71 -19.55 -4.79
C TYR A 559 1.30 -19.07 -5.13
N VAL A 560 0.91 -17.95 -4.55
CA VAL A 560 -0.38 -17.27 -4.84
C VAL A 560 -0.11 -16.02 -5.67
N GLY A 561 -0.83 -15.88 -6.78
CA GLY A 561 -0.79 -14.71 -7.65
C GLY A 561 -2.03 -14.69 -8.55
N PHE A 562 -2.66 -13.52 -8.71
CA PHE A 562 -3.91 -13.42 -9.48
C PHE A 562 -3.67 -13.30 -10.99
N GLY A 563 -2.46 -13.06 -11.43
CA GLY A 563 -2.09 -13.03 -12.84
C GLY A 563 -1.68 -14.40 -13.38
N GLN A 564 -1.21 -14.39 -14.60
CA GLN A 564 -0.80 -15.57 -15.34
C GLN A 564 0.59 -15.37 -15.96
N ASP A 565 1.37 -16.44 -16.10
CA ASP A 565 2.64 -16.38 -16.83
C ASP A 565 2.40 -15.98 -18.29
N ALA A 566 2.87 -14.81 -18.68
CA ALA A 566 2.67 -14.26 -20.02
C ALA A 566 3.44 -15.05 -21.10
N LEU A 567 4.49 -15.80 -20.74
CA LEU A 567 5.24 -16.61 -21.69
C LEU A 567 4.57 -17.96 -21.93
N HIS A 568 4.25 -18.68 -20.86
CA HIS A 568 3.87 -20.09 -20.97
C HIS A 568 2.36 -20.31 -21.05
N THR A 569 1.54 -19.30 -20.66
CA THR A 569 0.08 -19.39 -20.80
C THR A 569 -0.35 -19.13 -22.25
N PRO A 570 -1.18 -20.01 -22.85
CA PRO A 570 -1.71 -19.81 -24.20
C PRO A 570 -2.52 -18.51 -24.32
N ALA A 571 -2.51 -17.87 -25.49
CA ALA A 571 -3.23 -16.60 -25.73
C ALA A 571 -4.74 -16.73 -25.47
N SER A 572 -5.34 -17.90 -25.74
CA SER A 572 -6.76 -18.17 -25.50
C SER A 572 -7.16 -18.19 -24.02
N GLU A 573 -6.21 -18.42 -23.13
CA GLU A 573 -6.43 -18.48 -21.68
C GLU A 573 -6.07 -17.17 -20.98
N LYS A 574 -5.33 -16.27 -21.67
CA LYS A 574 -4.93 -14.97 -21.14
C LYS A 574 -6.11 -14.04 -20.95
N PHE A 575 -6.10 -13.31 -19.85
CA PHE A 575 -7.07 -12.29 -19.54
C PHE A 575 -6.40 -11.06 -18.89
N ALA A 576 -7.12 -9.95 -18.83
CA ALA A 576 -6.83 -8.83 -17.97
C ALA A 576 -8.08 -8.42 -17.20
N VAL A 577 -7.88 -7.88 -16.01
CA VAL A 577 -8.96 -7.42 -15.15
C VAL A 577 -8.60 -6.10 -14.50
N ASN A 578 -9.53 -5.14 -14.52
CA ASN A 578 -9.38 -3.89 -13.78
C ASN A 578 -10.73 -3.40 -13.24
N TYR A 579 -10.68 -2.37 -12.42
CA TYR A 579 -11.84 -1.83 -11.75
C TYR A 579 -11.92 -0.33 -11.93
N LEU A 580 -13.11 0.17 -12.33
CA LEU A 580 -13.41 1.59 -12.49
C LEU A 580 -13.93 2.17 -11.16
N PRO A 581 -13.10 2.84 -10.34
CA PRO A 581 -13.49 3.25 -8.99
C PRO A 581 -14.65 4.25 -8.95
N SER A 582 -14.77 5.09 -9.99
CA SER A 582 -15.82 6.12 -10.06
C SER A 582 -17.22 5.57 -10.28
N SER A 583 -17.33 4.42 -10.93
CA SER A 583 -18.61 3.78 -11.30
C SER A 583 -18.87 2.45 -10.61
N GLY A 584 -17.85 1.86 -9.96
CA GLY A 584 -17.99 0.56 -9.30
C GLY A 584 -18.02 -0.62 -10.29
N ILE A 585 -17.49 -0.44 -11.51
CA ILE A 585 -17.59 -1.40 -12.60
C ILE A 585 -16.28 -2.19 -12.71
N TYR A 586 -16.38 -3.51 -12.81
CA TYR A 586 -15.27 -4.39 -13.18
C TYR A 586 -15.20 -4.50 -14.70
N GLN A 587 -14.00 -4.42 -15.25
CA GLN A 587 -13.72 -4.71 -16.65
C GLN A 587 -12.93 -6.03 -16.74
N PHE A 588 -13.32 -6.89 -17.66
CA PHE A 588 -12.66 -8.18 -17.90
C PHE A 588 -12.47 -8.39 -19.39
N LEU A 589 -11.20 -8.62 -19.79
CA LEU A 589 -10.79 -8.83 -21.15
C LEU A 589 -10.38 -10.29 -21.36
N LYS A 590 -10.92 -10.96 -22.37
CA LYS A 590 -10.50 -12.31 -22.79
C LYS A 590 -10.82 -12.51 -24.27
N GLY A 591 -9.90 -13.12 -25.02
CA GLY A 591 -10.06 -13.29 -26.47
C GLY A 591 -10.19 -11.93 -27.18
N ASP A 592 -11.31 -11.72 -27.85
CA ASP A 592 -11.59 -10.45 -28.57
C ASP A 592 -12.51 -9.50 -27.82
N TYR A 593 -13.02 -9.91 -26.66
CA TYR A 593 -14.05 -9.18 -25.95
C TYR A 593 -13.56 -8.57 -24.64
N LEU A 594 -14.08 -7.38 -24.37
CA LEU A 594 -14.12 -6.77 -23.04
C LEU A 594 -15.55 -6.78 -22.57
N ILE A 595 -15.79 -7.22 -21.34
CA ILE A 595 -17.08 -7.06 -20.65
C ILE A 595 -16.95 -6.08 -19.50
N GLN A 596 -18.01 -5.30 -19.25
CA GLN A 596 -18.19 -4.46 -18.07
C GLN A 596 -19.28 -5.04 -17.17
N PHE A 597 -18.92 -5.26 -15.90
CA PHE A 597 -19.73 -5.94 -14.91
C PHE A 597 -19.96 -5.05 -13.69
N ASP A 598 -21.20 -4.83 -13.28
CA ASP A 598 -21.58 -3.91 -12.20
C ASP A 598 -21.56 -4.56 -10.80
N GLY A 599 -21.11 -5.79 -10.68
CA GLY A 599 -21.15 -6.58 -9.46
C GLY A 599 -22.34 -7.56 -9.40
N GLU A 600 -23.31 -7.42 -10.30
CA GLU A 600 -24.46 -8.33 -10.41
C GLU A 600 -24.55 -8.98 -11.79
N LYS A 601 -24.39 -8.18 -12.84
CA LYS A 601 -24.54 -8.60 -14.24
C LYS A 601 -23.61 -7.86 -15.19
N VAL A 602 -23.39 -8.42 -16.37
CA VAL A 602 -22.75 -7.74 -17.49
C VAL A 602 -23.66 -6.64 -18.02
N ILE A 603 -23.18 -5.40 -17.99
CA ILE A 603 -23.91 -4.21 -18.43
C ILE A 603 -23.55 -3.79 -19.86
N HIS A 604 -22.26 -3.94 -20.26
CA HIS A 604 -21.75 -3.63 -21.59
C HIS A 604 -20.74 -4.68 -22.04
N ALA A 605 -20.55 -4.80 -23.37
CA ALA A 605 -19.48 -5.58 -23.99
C ALA A 605 -18.96 -4.91 -25.24
N TYR A 606 -17.66 -5.01 -25.51
CA TYR A 606 -16.98 -4.37 -26.65
C TYR A 606 -16.01 -5.34 -27.32
N ARG A 607 -15.80 -5.20 -28.62
CA ARG A 607 -14.71 -5.85 -29.35
C ARG A 607 -13.46 -4.98 -29.29
N PHE A 608 -12.78 -4.94 -28.16
CA PHE A 608 -11.73 -3.97 -27.83
C PHE A 608 -10.56 -3.94 -28.83
N ARG A 609 -10.29 -5.03 -29.57
CA ARG A 609 -9.22 -5.07 -30.57
C ARG A 609 -9.55 -4.25 -31.81
N THR A 610 -10.82 -4.12 -32.17
CA THR A 610 -11.30 -3.41 -33.37
C THR A 610 -12.05 -2.14 -33.05
N ASP A 611 -12.77 -2.10 -31.94
CA ASP A 611 -13.46 -0.92 -31.43
C ASP A 611 -12.65 -0.26 -30.28
N VAL A 612 -11.51 0.31 -30.63
CA VAL A 612 -10.59 0.95 -29.68
C VAL A 612 -11.20 2.16 -28.95
N LEU A 613 -12.30 2.71 -29.49
CA LEU A 613 -13.00 3.86 -28.90
C LEU A 613 -14.20 3.45 -28.05
N MET A 614 -14.48 2.16 -27.91
CA MET A 614 -15.59 1.59 -27.11
C MET A 614 -16.94 2.23 -27.46
N LYS A 615 -17.26 2.35 -28.74
CA LYS A 615 -18.50 2.97 -29.24
C LYS A 615 -19.59 1.97 -29.55
N ASP A 616 -19.23 0.75 -29.91
CA ASP A 616 -20.13 -0.28 -30.38
C ASP A 616 -20.38 -1.33 -29.28
N ASP A 617 -21.41 -1.11 -28.47
CA ASP A 617 -21.82 -2.09 -27.45
C ASP A 617 -22.41 -3.34 -28.14
N VAL A 618 -21.66 -4.42 -28.08
CA VAL A 618 -22.02 -5.71 -28.68
C VAL A 618 -22.62 -6.70 -27.68
N LYS A 619 -23.02 -6.28 -26.49
CA LYS A 619 -23.52 -7.16 -25.41
C LYS A 619 -24.63 -8.09 -25.88
N ASP A 620 -25.61 -7.56 -26.65
CA ASP A 620 -26.75 -8.34 -27.09
C ASP A 620 -26.46 -9.22 -28.33
N SER A 621 -25.40 -8.90 -29.08
CA SER A 621 -24.93 -9.67 -30.24
C SER A 621 -23.76 -10.62 -29.92
N MET A 622 -23.16 -10.49 -28.74
CA MET A 622 -22.10 -11.38 -28.26
C MET A 622 -22.63 -12.81 -28.07
N PRO A 623 -21.87 -13.86 -28.48
CA PRO A 623 -22.27 -15.24 -28.23
C PRO A 623 -22.54 -15.49 -26.75
N GLN A 624 -23.70 -16.04 -26.45
CA GLN A 624 -24.16 -16.22 -25.06
C GLN A 624 -23.21 -17.10 -24.24
N GLU A 625 -22.64 -18.15 -24.85
CA GLU A 625 -21.69 -19.05 -24.19
C GLU A 625 -20.41 -18.33 -23.80
N VAL A 626 -19.85 -17.52 -24.71
CA VAL A 626 -18.64 -16.72 -24.44
C VAL A 626 -18.89 -15.70 -23.34
N ARG A 627 -20.04 -15.01 -23.38
CA ARG A 627 -20.41 -14.07 -22.33
C ARG A 627 -20.55 -14.76 -20.97
N LYS A 628 -21.20 -15.91 -20.92
CA LYS A 628 -21.39 -16.68 -19.68
C LYS A 628 -20.05 -17.18 -19.13
N GLU A 629 -19.17 -17.67 -19.99
CA GLU A 629 -17.83 -18.12 -19.60
C GLU A 629 -17.03 -16.96 -18.98
N MET A 630 -16.97 -15.81 -19.65
CA MET A 630 -16.26 -14.62 -19.16
C MET A 630 -16.86 -14.10 -17.85
N GLU A 631 -18.17 -14.03 -17.73
CA GLU A 631 -18.86 -13.62 -16.51
C GLU A 631 -18.59 -14.58 -15.34
N THR A 632 -18.62 -15.89 -15.58
CA THR A 632 -18.31 -16.91 -14.57
C THR A 632 -16.88 -16.80 -14.08
N GLN A 633 -15.91 -16.63 -14.99
CA GLN A 633 -14.50 -16.48 -14.64
C GLN A 633 -14.27 -15.18 -13.86
N LEU A 634 -14.87 -14.06 -14.27
CA LEU A 634 -14.75 -12.78 -13.55
C LEU A 634 -15.36 -12.87 -12.14
N LYS A 635 -16.55 -13.46 -12.01
CA LYS A 635 -17.19 -13.71 -10.71
C LYS A 635 -16.32 -14.53 -9.79
N SER A 636 -15.68 -15.57 -10.34
CA SER A 636 -14.71 -16.38 -9.59
C SER A 636 -13.51 -15.59 -9.14
N ILE A 637 -12.90 -14.78 -10.03
CA ILE A 637 -11.76 -13.92 -9.68
C ILE A 637 -12.12 -12.97 -8.54
N ILE A 638 -13.27 -12.29 -8.62
CA ILE A 638 -13.75 -11.37 -7.58
C ILE A 638 -13.97 -12.10 -6.25
N GLN A 639 -14.67 -13.23 -6.27
CA GLN A 639 -14.97 -14.02 -5.08
C GLN A 639 -13.69 -14.55 -4.41
N GLN A 640 -12.77 -15.14 -5.19
CA GLN A 640 -11.46 -15.62 -4.71
C GLN A 640 -10.61 -14.47 -4.14
N TYR A 641 -10.63 -13.29 -4.78
CA TYR A 641 -9.92 -12.12 -4.29
C TYR A 641 -10.46 -11.69 -2.91
N MET A 642 -11.77 -11.47 -2.80
CA MET A 642 -12.39 -10.99 -1.56
C MET A 642 -12.20 -11.99 -0.40
N GLN A 643 -12.35 -13.28 -0.69
CA GLN A 643 -12.18 -14.36 0.28
C GLN A 643 -10.74 -14.40 0.80
N ARG A 644 -9.74 -14.42 -0.10
CA ARG A 644 -8.33 -14.50 0.28
C ARG A 644 -7.84 -13.25 1.00
N MET A 645 -8.33 -12.08 0.61
CA MET A 645 -8.06 -10.83 1.33
C MET A 645 -8.55 -10.88 2.77
N ASN A 646 -9.75 -11.40 3.01
CA ASN A 646 -10.33 -11.46 4.35
C ASN A 646 -9.69 -12.56 5.21
N ASN A 647 -9.34 -13.70 4.60
CA ASN A 647 -8.84 -14.88 5.31
C ASN A 647 -7.32 -14.92 5.49
N ASN A 648 -6.57 -13.92 5.00
CA ASN A 648 -5.10 -13.94 4.98
C ASN A 648 -4.53 -15.16 4.20
N GLU A 649 -5.07 -15.40 2.99
CA GLU A 649 -4.70 -16.53 2.13
C GLU A 649 -3.97 -16.07 0.85
N LEU A 650 -3.11 -15.03 0.96
CA LEU A 650 -2.33 -14.48 -0.15
C LEU A 650 -0.93 -15.09 -0.26
N VAL A 651 -0.64 -16.12 0.51
CA VAL A 651 0.53 -17.00 0.41
C VAL A 651 0.08 -18.45 0.33
N TYR A 652 0.86 -19.28 -0.36
CA TYR A 652 0.61 -20.71 -0.32
C TYR A 652 1.05 -21.29 1.04
N ARG A 653 0.17 -22.05 1.66
CA ARG A 653 0.44 -22.80 2.89
C ARG A 653 0.09 -24.27 2.64
N GLU A 654 1.06 -25.16 2.92
CA GLU A 654 0.89 -26.62 2.81
C GLU A 654 -0.15 -27.15 3.81
#